data_207f17a04ce8b05cc638e212d705c114
#
_entry.id   207f17a04ce8b05cc638e212d705c114
#
_cell.length_a   1.000
_cell.length_b   1.000
_cell.length_c   1.000
_cell.angle_alpha   90.00
_cell.angle_beta   90.00
_cell.angle_gamma   90.00
#
_symmetry.space_group_name_H-M   'P 1'
#
loop_
_entity.id
_entity.type
_entity.pdbx_description
1 polymer ?
#
loop_
_entity_poly.entity_id
_entity_poly.type
_entity_poly.pdbx_seq_one_letter_code
_entity_poly.pdbx_strand_id
1 'polypeptide(L)'
;MANIKPYTDEIANAVYGEEVRSSIINALNKVNDDNNSYQDIKNQIVASKDDVNETVAEFDAKVASAQDATTALINATSKGNTAKSALDSAITSANTARTNLVSATTSANNAESTLKSATSTAQTATASANDVKKNLDSSISSANSAKSALDTAISNAKTAKSNLDTSTSTGNTAKKNLDTAISNATKTRSDLNAVISSAQSAQSSLSGVIAQASTAQTNLQNATNSATNVFNQLTAENISAKANLDALRSEDFNAQEILSGVTDIRAYLGMIETEDVLGITMDYKNKTCTRIAGAKNLTAGADFDKFSMYGGRKRCNVSDGGTINAYYGDEGYTEDGSNGQVMVYQPKFYYLVCPLEYDRQETGYGYHLRKANYYVSETQRAGFKLHPAFYDKNGNEVDYILMSAYEGCIYDTSANAYLKNDEQVMDASKDKFSSIAGTRPASGVSQNLTRPNIEQMAKNRGEGWHSLGIKTASMEQLLMIVEMGMMNLQTAIGQGVVNLPWSTGSDTTSSYAGATGSTASLGNGTGRATKTTTYEGGKATDYTVDGKTSICYRGVENFWGNIWKFAYGVNIWGNGKMAGGMPYICSDFNYAEGKNTDNYEGAGFTVTKANGYISAMGYSTKYDWLFMASECLGNSSLPVGDYTYITENLNGYRIALLGGGWIYGSYAGGFCWRLAYGVGFRARIVGGRLVYVPTVTV
;
A
#
# COMPACT_ATOMS: atom_id res chain seq x y z
N MET A 1 37.79 -25.86 -3.01
CA MET A 1 39.06 -26.63 -2.81
C MET A 1 39.02 -27.82 -3.75
N ALA A 2 39.86 -27.83 -4.71
CA ALA A 2 40.00 -29.02 -5.55
C ALA A 2 40.71 -30.11 -4.71
N ASN A 3 40.00 -31.19 -4.47
CA ASN A 3 40.63 -32.35 -3.82
C ASN A 3 41.58 -33.02 -4.80
N ILE A 4 42.87 -32.78 -4.64
CA ILE A 4 43.90 -33.36 -5.51
C ILE A 4 44.26 -34.80 -5.13
N LYS A 5 43.73 -35.32 -4.00
CA LYS A 5 44.04 -36.67 -3.52
C LYS A 5 43.79 -37.78 -4.56
N PRO A 6 42.69 -37.77 -5.36
CA PRO A 6 42.46 -38.75 -6.40
C PRO A 6 43.57 -38.76 -7.44
N TYR A 7 44.09 -37.60 -7.82
CA TYR A 7 45.12 -37.46 -8.85
C TYR A 7 46.51 -37.86 -8.36
N THR A 8 46.84 -37.58 -7.07
CA THR A 8 48.09 -38.09 -6.47
C THR A 8 48.05 -39.60 -6.31
N ASP A 9 46.89 -40.19 -6.02
CA ASP A 9 46.72 -41.65 -5.91
C ASP A 9 46.81 -42.33 -7.32
N GLU A 10 46.28 -41.65 -8.38
CA GLU A 10 46.44 -42.11 -9.77
C GLU A 10 47.91 -42.04 -10.25
N ILE A 11 48.63 -40.97 -9.96
CA ILE A 11 50.05 -40.81 -10.27
C ILE A 11 50.92 -41.85 -9.53
N ALA A 12 50.58 -42.15 -8.27
CA ALA A 12 51.28 -43.17 -7.49
C ALA A 12 51.12 -44.59 -8.07
N ASN A 13 50.00 -44.82 -8.78
CA ASN A 13 49.74 -46.13 -9.43
C ASN A 13 50.13 -46.20 -10.92
N ALA A 14 50.61 -45.11 -11.49
CA ALA A 14 51.05 -45.08 -12.88
C ALA A 14 52.37 -45.85 -13.11
N VAL A 15 52.56 -46.39 -14.30
CA VAL A 15 53.73 -47.23 -14.69
C VAL A 15 55.00 -46.41 -14.99
N TYR A 16 55.25 -45.34 -14.19
CA TYR A 16 56.50 -44.58 -14.29
C TYR A 16 57.45 -44.93 -13.17
N GLY A 17 58.74 -44.69 -13.33
CA GLY A 17 59.75 -44.95 -12.32
C GLY A 17 59.41 -44.25 -11.00
N GLU A 18 59.76 -44.88 -9.89
CA GLU A 18 59.34 -44.47 -8.51
C GLU A 18 59.77 -43.03 -8.19
N GLU A 19 60.93 -42.61 -8.67
CA GLU A 19 61.43 -41.23 -8.47
C GLU A 19 60.63 -40.17 -9.19
N VAL A 20 60.14 -40.47 -10.38
CA VAL A 20 59.31 -39.56 -11.18
C VAL A 20 57.91 -39.44 -10.57
N ARG A 21 57.32 -40.53 -10.15
CA ARG A 21 56.04 -40.54 -9.47
C ARG A 21 56.12 -39.77 -8.17
N SER A 22 57.15 -40.02 -7.36
CA SER A 22 57.37 -39.32 -6.09
C SER A 22 57.58 -37.82 -6.30
N SER A 23 58.31 -37.43 -7.30
CA SER A 23 58.56 -36.00 -7.61
C SER A 23 57.28 -35.29 -8.06
N ILE A 24 56.44 -35.94 -8.87
CA ILE A 24 55.17 -35.39 -9.35
C ILE A 24 54.18 -35.29 -8.15
N ILE A 25 54.10 -36.33 -7.36
CA ILE A 25 53.20 -36.33 -6.17
C ILE A 25 53.63 -35.24 -5.17
N ASN A 26 54.94 -35.10 -4.92
CA ASN A 26 55.46 -34.07 -4.04
C ASN A 26 55.23 -32.65 -4.58
N ALA A 27 55.35 -32.47 -5.90
CA ALA A 27 55.06 -31.19 -6.53
C ALA A 27 53.55 -30.84 -6.44
N LEU A 28 52.67 -31.81 -6.68
CA LEU A 28 51.23 -31.62 -6.57
C LEU A 28 50.79 -31.32 -5.13
N ASN A 29 51.37 -32.04 -4.16
CA ASN A 29 51.10 -31.79 -2.75
C ASN A 29 51.54 -30.40 -2.34
N LYS A 30 52.74 -29.97 -2.81
CA LYS A 30 53.26 -28.62 -2.53
C LYS A 30 52.32 -27.53 -3.14
N VAL A 31 51.84 -27.74 -4.35
CA VAL A 31 50.88 -26.83 -4.98
C VAL A 31 49.56 -26.77 -4.18
N ASN A 32 49.14 -27.89 -3.65
CA ASN A 32 47.96 -27.95 -2.82
C ASN A 32 48.15 -27.21 -1.46
N ASP A 33 49.32 -27.38 -0.87
CA ASP A 33 49.67 -26.72 0.38
C ASP A 33 49.83 -25.19 0.17
N ASP A 34 50.48 -24.81 -0.94
CA ASP A 34 50.61 -23.39 -1.31
C ASP A 34 49.23 -22.78 -1.59
N ASN A 35 48.30 -23.54 -2.26
CA ASN A 35 46.93 -23.10 -2.48
C ASN A 35 46.12 -23.01 -1.18
N ASN A 36 46.31 -23.93 -0.25
CA ASN A 36 45.69 -23.87 1.07
C ASN A 36 46.19 -22.65 1.83
N SER A 37 47.50 -22.41 1.80
CA SER A 37 48.10 -21.21 2.42
C SER A 37 47.59 -19.92 1.80
N TYR A 38 47.37 -19.94 0.46
CA TYR A 38 46.75 -18.82 -0.26
C TYR A 38 45.29 -18.58 0.17
N GLN A 39 44.52 -19.67 0.36
CA GLN A 39 43.16 -19.56 0.87
C GLN A 39 43.12 -19.04 2.30
N ASP A 40 44.09 -19.43 3.14
CA ASP A 40 44.18 -18.94 4.52
C ASP A 40 44.54 -17.43 4.55
N ILE A 41 45.49 -17.01 3.72
CA ILE A 41 45.79 -15.58 3.54
C ILE A 41 44.59 -14.81 3.01
N LYS A 42 43.90 -15.34 2.02
CA LYS A 42 42.68 -14.76 1.48
C LYS A 42 41.60 -14.62 2.55
N ASN A 43 41.43 -15.67 3.36
CA ASN A 43 40.47 -15.64 4.47
C ASN A 43 40.87 -14.62 5.54
N GLN A 44 42.16 -14.48 5.85
CA GLN A 44 42.64 -13.47 6.76
C GLN A 44 42.47 -12.03 6.22
N ILE A 45 42.65 -11.84 4.91
CA ILE A 45 42.39 -10.57 4.23
C ILE A 45 40.88 -10.24 4.24
N VAL A 46 40.05 -11.24 3.99
CA VAL A 46 38.60 -11.06 4.06
C VAL A 46 38.18 -10.72 5.49
N ALA A 47 38.69 -11.44 6.49
CA ALA A 47 38.40 -11.16 7.88
C ALA A 47 38.88 -9.74 8.31
N SER A 48 40.10 -9.36 7.89
CA SER A 48 40.59 -8.01 8.16
C SER A 48 39.82 -6.92 7.41
N LYS A 49 39.30 -7.24 6.20
CA LYS A 49 38.42 -6.33 5.47
C LYS A 49 37.08 -6.20 6.19
N ASP A 50 36.58 -7.31 6.71
CA ASP A 50 35.31 -7.31 7.43
C ASP A 50 35.44 -6.55 8.76
N ASP A 51 36.55 -6.73 9.49
CA ASP A 51 36.90 -5.94 10.70
C ASP A 51 37.01 -4.44 10.40
N VAL A 52 37.66 -4.09 9.28
CA VAL A 52 37.75 -2.68 8.84
C VAL A 52 36.35 -2.16 8.44
N ASN A 53 35.57 -2.97 7.72
CA ASN A 53 34.23 -2.58 7.36
C ASN A 53 33.32 -2.45 8.59
N GLU A 54 33.52 -3.34 9.58
CA GLU A 54 32.81 -3.26 10.85
C GLU A 54 33.21 -2.00 11.63
N THR A 55 34.49 -1.69 11.70
CA THR A 55 35.02 -0.46 12.34
C THR A 55 34.56 0.80 11.61
N VAL A 56 34.55 0.78 10.28
CA VAL A 56 33.99 1.88 9.46
C VAL A 56 32.48 1.99 9.69
N ALA A 57 31.78 0.86 9.73
CA ALA A 57 30.35 0.85 10.02
C ALA A 57 30.04 1.36 11.43
N GLU A 58 30.89 1.01 12.42
CA GLU A 58 30.76 1.57 13.78
C GLU A 58 31.05 3.08 13.84
N PHE A 59 32.01 3.52 13.05
CA PHE A 59 32.34 4.96 12.97
C PHE A 59 31.23 5.72 12.25
N ASP A 60 30.78 5.19 11.11
CA ASP A 60 29.65 5.75 10.37
C ASP A 60 28.37 5.74 11.22
N ALA A 61 28.16 4.67 12.01
CA ALA A 61 27.07 4.60 12.96
C ALA A 61 27.18 5.66 14.07
N LYS A 62 28.40 5.95 14.54
CA LYS A 62 28.64 7.03 15.55
C LYS A 62 28.49 8.42 14.93
N VAL A 63 28.96 8.60 13.70
CA VAL A 63 28.74 9.84 12.95
C VAL A 63 27.26 10.02 12.63
N ALA A 64 26.59 8.97 12.18
CA ALA A 64 25.14 8.96 11.98
C ALA A 64 24.42 9.28 13.30
N SER A 65 24.83 8.65 14.39
CA SER A 65 24.23 8.92 15.72
C SER A 65 24.44 10.36 16.20
N ALA A 66 25.59 10.97 15.89
CA ALA A 66 25.84 12.38 16.20
C ALA A 66 25.05 13.32 15.25
N GLN A 67 24.93 12.94 13.99
CA GLN A 67 24.05 13.61 13.02
C GLN A 67 22.57 13.45 13.39
N ASP A 68 22.22 12.25 13.86
CA ASP A 68 20.88 11.97 14.37
C ASP A 68 20.57 12.77 15.63
N ALA A 69 21.55 12.90 16.55
CA ALA A 69 21.37 13.76 17.74
C ALA A 69 21.22 15.24 17.35
N THR A 70 21.97 15.69 16.35
CA THR A 70 21.85 17.06 15.81
C THR A 70 20.52 17.22 15.09
N THR A 71 20.15 16.22 14.30
CA THR A 71 18.86 16.18 13.59
C THR A 71 17.70 16.07 14.59
N ALA A 72 17.88 15.28 15.65
CA ALA A 72 16.89 15.18 16.72
C ALA A 72 16.71 16.53 17.46
N LEU A 73 17.79 17.29 17.66
CA LEU A 73 17.72 18.63 18.28
C LEU A 73 17.07 19.65 17.32
N ILE A 74 17.43 19.61 16.04
CA ILE A 74 16.78 20.43 15.01
C ILE A 74 15.30 20.04 14.91
N ASN A 75 15.02 18.75 14.92
CA ASN A 75 13.66 18.22 14.88
C ASN A 75 12.87 18.54 16.16
N ALA A 76 13.53 18.54 17.35
CA ALA A 76 12.91 18.98 18.60
C ALA A 76 12.57 20.48 18.56
N THR A 77 13.46 21.30 18.02
CA THR A 77 13.20 22.74 17.81
C THR A 77 12.11 22.96 16.76
N SER A 78 12.15 22.18 15.68
CA SER A 78 11.09 22.18 14.66
C SER A 78 9.74 21.72 15.24
N LYS A 79 9.76 20.66 16.05
CA LYS A 79 8.57 20.20 16.78
C LYS A 79 8.04 21.24 17.76
N GLY A 80 8.96 21.96 18.45
CA GLY A 80 8.59 23.08 19.31
C GLY A 80 7.90 24.20 18.52
N ASN A 81 8.46 24.54 17.37
CA ASN A 81 7.86 25.54 16.47
C ASN A 81 6.56 25.03 15.83
N THR A 82 6.49 23.74 15.52
CA THR A 82 5.26 23.11 15.01
C THR A 82 4.19 23.07 16.10
N ALA A 83 4.59 22.72 17.34
CA ALA A 83 3.66 22.75 18.47
C ALA A 83 3.16 24.16 18.76
N LYS A 84 4.05 25.18 18.65
CA LYS A 84 3.62 26.58 18.74
C LYS A 84 2.63 26.96 17.63
N SER A 85 2.96 26.57 16.39
CA SER A 85 2.04 26.82 15.26
C SER A 85 0.72 26.05 15.39
N ALA A 86 0.77 24.84 15.94
CA ALA A 86 -0.43 24.07 16.25
C ALA A 86 -1.26 24.74 17.36
N LEU A 87 -0.60 25.32 18.39
CA LEU A 87 -1.27 26.08 19.44
C LEU A 87 -1.88 27.37 18.87
N ASP A 88 -1.15 28.11 18.04
CA ASP A 88 -1.67 29.29 17.37
C ASP A 88 -2.86 28.93 16.44
N SER A 89 -2.76 27.78 15.78
CA SER A 89 -3.85 27.23 14.97
C SER A 89 -5.05 26.79 15.82
N ALA A 90 -4.79 26.18 16.97
CA ALA A 90 -5.83 25.79 17.93
C ALA A 90 -6.52 27.02 18.54
N ILE A 91 -5.76 28.07 18.85
CA ILE A 91 -6.30 29.35 19.32
C ILE A 91 -7.15 29.99 18.22
N THR A 92 -6.67 29.94 16.98
CA THR A 92 -7.43 30.44 15.81
C THR A 92 -8.71 29.62 15.63
N SER A 93 -8.60 28.30 15.75
CA SER A 93 -9.77 27.41 15.67
C SER A 93 -10.75 27.64 16.80
N ALA A 94 -10.27 27.89 18.03
CA ALA A 94 -11.10 28.23 19.18
C ALA A 94 -11.78 29.59 18.99
N ASN A 95 -11.07 30.56 18.44
CA ASN A 95 -11.68 31.88 18.12
C ASN A 95 -12.70 31.74 16.98
N THR A 96 -12.43 30.91 15.99
CA THR A 96 -13.39 30.59 14.93
C THR A 96 -14.61 29.87 15.49
N ALA A 97 -14.40 28.88 16.36
CA ALA A 97 -15.50 28.18 17.03
C ALA A 97 -16.33 29.13 17.91
N ARG A 98 -15.68 30.08 18.62
CA ARG A 98 -16.34 31.12 19.36
C ARG A 98 -17.16 32.06 18.47
N THR A 99 -16.59 32.43 17.32
CA THR A 99 -17.30 33.26 16.31
C THR A 99 -18.50 32.50 15.76
N ASN A 100 -18.32 31.21 15.49
CA ASN A 100 -19.41 30.35 15.02
C ASN A 100 -20.50 30.18 16.08
N LEU A 101 -20.12 30.09 17.37
CA LEU A 101 -21.07 30.03 18.49
C LEU A 101 -21.85 31.35 18.60
N VAL A 102 -21.17 32.50 18.47
CA VAL A 102 -21.84 33.81 18.44
C VAL A 102 -22.79 33.90 17.26
N SER A 103 -22.34 33.42 16.07
CA SER A 103 -23.19 33.39 14.89
C SER A 103 -24.37 32.43 15.03
N ALA A 104 -24.16 31.27 15.64
CA ALA A 104 -25.24 30.33 15.96
C ALA A 104 -26.22 30.90 16.98
N THR A 105 -25.72 31.61 18.00
CA THR A 105 -26.56 32.33 18.98
C THR A 105 -27.37 33.45 18.31
N THR A 106 -26.76 34.18 17.39
CA THR A 106 -27.43 35.19 16.57
C THR A 106 -28.50 34.55 15.69
N SER A 107 -28.17 33.40 15.08
CA SER A 107 -29.13 32.65 14.25
C SER A 107 -30.29 32.09 15.09
N ALA A 108 -30.01 31.62 16.31
CA ALA A 108 -31.04 31.17 17.25
C ALA A 108 -31.96 32.35 17.69
N ASN A 109 -31.39 33.52 17.95
CA ASN A 109 -32.16 34.73 18.28
C ASN A 109 -32.99 35.24 17.09
N ASN A 110 -32.45 35.10 15.87
CA ASN A 110 -33.20 35.42 14.65
C ASN A 110 -34.32 34.39 14.41
N ALA A 111 -34.07 33.11 14.70
CA ALA A 111 -35.08 32.06 14.63
C ALA A 111 -36.17 32.30 15.70
N GLU A 112 -35.79 32.76 16.89
CA GLU A 112 -36.75 33.17 17.96
C GLU A 112 -37.60 34.35 17.51
N SER A 113 -36.99 35.35 16.88
CA SER A 113 -37.72 36.49 16.30
C SER A 113 -38.68 36.07 15.21
N THR A 114 -38.22 35.15 14.37
CA THR A 114 -39.07 34.55 13.30
C THR A 114 -40.20 33.73 13.89
N LEU A 115 -39.91 33.00 14.96
CA LEU A 115 -40.94 32.22 15.67
C LEU A 115 -41.98 33.13 16.35
N LYS A 116 -41.55 34.28 16.96
CA LYS A 116 -42.47 35.29 17.47
C LYS A 116 -43.36 35.91 16.40
N SER A 117 -42.76 36.14 15.23
CA SER A 117 -43.53 36.64 14.06
C SER A 117 -44.51 35.58 13.54
N ALA A 118 -44.07 34.32 13.51
CA ALA A 118 -44.94 33.19 13.11
C ALA A 118 -46.07 32.98 14.12
N THR A 119 -45.79 33.15 15.44
CA THR A 119 -46.79 33.08 16.49
C THR A 119 -47.84 34.21 16.38
N SER A 120 -47.38 35.41 16.06
CA SER A 120 -48.27 36.57 15.79
C SER A 120 -49.15 36.32 14.56
N THR A 121 -48.58 35.76 13.51
CA THR A 121 -49.31 35.38 12.29
C THR A 121 -50.33 34.27 12.59
N ALA A 122 -49.98 33.29 13.42
CA ALA A 122 -50.89 32.24 13.84
C ALA A 122 -52.05 32.78 14.69
N GLN A 123 -51.80 33.79 15.57
CA GLN A 123 -52.83 34.48 16.36
C GLN A 123 -53.78 35.28 15.45
N THR A 124 -53.25 35.93 14.40
CA THR A 124 -54.07 36.64 13.43
C THR A 124 -54.90 35.69 12.57
N ALA A 125 -54.33 34.54 12.24
CA ALA A 125 -55.05 33.49 11.51
C ALA A 125 -56.16 32.80 12.34
N THR A 126 -56.09 32.83 13.69
CA THR A 126 -57.08 32.30 14.62
C THR A 126 -58.39 33.08 14.55
N ALA A 127 -58.37 34.35 14.14
CA ALA A 127 -59.56 35.20 13.98
C ALA A 127 -60.41 34.82 12.72
N SER A 128 -59.88 34.03 11.80
CA SER A 128 -60.58 33.59 10.60
C SER A 128 -61.04 32.13 10.65
N ALA A 129 -61.35 31.63 11.80
CA ALA A 129 -61.00 30.31 12.21
C ALA A 129 -62.11 29.26 12.29
N ASN A 130 -63.12 29.20 11.53
CA ASN A 130 -63.97 28.01 11.58
C ASN A 130 -63.61 26.94 10.51
N ASP A 131 -62.85 27.28 9.47
CA ASP A 131 -62.34 26.31 8.47
C ASP A 131 -60.93 25.80 8.81
N VAL A 132 -60.22 26.41 9.77
CA VAL A 132 -58.84 26.16 10.07
C VAL A 132 -58.64 25.10 11.16
N LYS A 133 -59.70 24.68 11.85
CA LYS A 133 -59.58 23.72 12.97
C LYS A 133 -58.93 22.39 12.56
N LYS A 134 -59.22 21.90 11.37
CA LYS A 134 -58.65 20.65 10.85
C LYS A 134 -57.19 20.77 10.47
N ASN A 135 -56.80 21.98 10.03
CA ASN A 135 -55.39 22.30 9.76
C ASN A 135 -54.64 22.64 11.06
N LEU A 136 -55.35 23.13 12.10
CA LEU A 136 -54.77 23.46 13.39
C LEU A 136 -54.29 22.20 14.14
N ASP A 137 -55.03 21.10 14.08
CA ASP A 137 -54.65 19.83 14.73
C ASP A 137 -53.36 19.26 14.08
N SER A 138 -53.23 19.41 12.75
CA SER A 138 -52.02 19.06 12.03
C SER A 138 -50.84 19.98 12.37
N SER A 139 -51.16 21.28 12.55
CA SER A 139 -50.16 22.29 12.98
C SER A 139 -49.72 22.12 14.41
N ILE A 140 -50.62 21.70 15.33
CA ILE A 140 -50.32 21.37 16.72
C ILE A 140 -49.43 20.11 16.77
N SER A 141 -49.72 19.11 15.95
CA SER A 141 -48.84 17.92 15.86
C SER A 141 -47.43 18.31 15.38
N SER A 142 -47.35 19.19 14.39
CA SER A 142 -46.06 19.71 13.88
C SER A 142 -45.35 20.60 14.92
N ALA A 143 -46.11 21.42 15.68
CA ALA A 143 -45.56 22.22 16.75
C ALA A 143 -45.07 21.38 17.93
N ASN A 144 -45.77 20.29 18.26
CA ASN A 144 -45.32 19.33 19.28
C ASN A 144 -44.03 18.58 18.82
N SER A 145 -43.94 18.29 17.54
CA SER A 145 -42.72 17.72 16.97
C SER A 145 -41.55 18.73 17.00
N ALA A 146 -41.85 20.00 16.66
CA ALA A 146 -40.87 21.10 16.76
C ALA A 146 -40.47 21.39 18.20
N LYS A 147 -41.41 21.29 19.16
CA LYS A 147 -41.09 21.40 20.59
C LYS A 147 -40.18 20.27 21.09
N SER A 148 -40.46 19.05 20.68
CA SER A 148 -39.57 17.91 20.99
C SER A 148 -38.18 18.09 20.38
N ALA A 149 -38.11 18.64 19.17
CA ALA A 149 -36.84 18.95 18.52
C ALA A 149 -36.09 20.08 19.26
N LEU A 150 -36.84 21.11 19.76
CA LEU A 150 -36.29 22.21 20.55
C LEU A 150 -35.80 21.72 21.92
N ASP A 151 -36.58 20.86 22.61
CA ASP A 151 -36.18 20.25 23.88
C ASP A 151 -34.90 19.41 23.70
N THR A 152 -34.80 18.70 22.57
CA THR A 152 -33.58 17.97 22.18
C THR A 152 -32.41 18.95 21.93
N ALA A 153 -32.66 20.04 21.22
CA ALA A 153 -31.63 21.04 20.95
C ALA A 153 -31.17 21.75 22.24
N ILE A 154 -32.09 22.03 23.16
CA ILE A 154 -31.77 22.59 24.51
C ILE A 154 -30.95 21.58 25.32
N SER A 155 -31.29 20.29 25.26
CA SER A 155 -30.52 19.25 25.93
C SER A 155 -29.12 19.15 25.35
N ASN A 156 -29.02 19.20 24.02
CA ASN A 156 -27.74 19.19 23.33
C ASN A 156 -26.91 20.45 23.66
N ALA A 157 -27.56 21.62 23.74
CA ALA A 157 -26.89 22.87 24.13
C ALA A 157 -26.40 22.83 25.60
N LYS A 158 -27.15 22.19 26.49
CA LYS A 158 -26.73 21.98 27.90
C LYS A 158 -25.52 21.02 27.96
N THR A 159 -25.58 19.96 27.16
CA THR A 159 -24.43 19.02 27.00
C THR A 159 -23.22 19.74 26.44
N ALA A 160 -23.41 20.53 25.37
CA ALA A 160 -22.35 21.33 24.78
C ALA A 160 -21.76 22.35 25.75
N LYS A 161 -22.63 23.00 26.57
CA LYS A 161 -22.17 23.91 27.65
C LYS A 161 -21.37 23.16 28.71
N SER A 162 -21.85 22.00 29.15
CA SER A 162 -21.11 21.16 30.11
C SER A 162 -19.77 20.71 29.54
N ASN A 163 -19.75 20.34 28.25
CA ASN A 163 -18.51 20.00 27.55
C ASN A 163 -17.56 21.21 27.42
N LEU A 164 -18.13 22.41 27.21
CA LEU A 164 -17.36 23.66 27.16
C LEU A 164 -16.79 24.02 28.53
N ASP A 165 -17.62 23.89 29.61
CA ASP A 165 -17.17 24.13 31.00
C ASP A 165 -16.06 23.11 31.36
N THR A 166 -16.21 21.84 30.94
CA THR A 166 -15.18 20.81 31.07
C THR A 166 -13.94 21.16 30.29
N SER A 167 -14.12 21.59 29.04
CA SER A 167 -13.00 22.00 28.14
C SER A 167 -12.30 23.24 28.70
N THR A 168 -13.05 24.19 29.29
CA THR A 168 -12.50 25.38 29.94
C THR A 168 -11.70 24.99 31.19
N SER A 169 -12.22 24.05 31.98
CA SER A 169 -11.50 23.51 33.15
C SER A 169 -10.23 22.75 32.68
N THR A 170 -10.37 21.96 31.62
CA THR A 170 -9.23 21.27 30.99
C THR A 170 -8.24 22.28 30.43
N GLY A 171 -8.72 23.35 29.80
CA GLY A 171 -7.91 24.46 29.31
C GLY A 171 -7.15 25.18 30.40
N ASN A 172 -7.83 25.43 31.55
CA ASN A 172 -7.19 26.03 32.73
C ASN A 172 -6.15 25.09 33.35
N THR A 173 -6.44 23.79 33.33
CA THR A 173 -5.47 22.75 33.75
C THR A 173 -4.30 22.69 32.77
N ALA A 174 -4.59 22.74 31.48
CA ALA A 174 -3.57 22.79 30.46
C ALA A 174 -2.72 24.09 30.56
N LYS A 175 -3.36 25.23 30.83
CA LYS A 175 -2.61 26.48 31.11
C LYS A 175 -1.71 26.34 32.32
N LYS A 176 -2.20 25.79 33.42
CA LYS A 176 -1.39 25.55 34.63
C LYS A 176 -0.23 24.56 34.33
N ASN A 177 -0.54 23.53 33.53
CA ASN A 177 0.47 22.58 33.06
C ASN A 177 1.47 23.26 32.12
N LEU A 178 1.00 24.19 31.28
CA LEU A 178 1.85 24.99 30.38
C LEU A 178 2.75 25.95 31.21
N ASP A 179 2.21 26.63 32.20
CA ASP A 179 3.00 27.48 33.12
C ASP A 179 4.06 26.65 33.85
N THR A 180 3.67 25.43 34.26
CA THR A 180 4.63 24.47 34.84
C THR A 180 5.64 24.01 33.79
N ALA A 181 5.20 23.73 32.58
CA ALA A 181 6.08 23.33 31.46
C ALA A 181 7.02 24.49 31.08
N ILE A 182 6.55 25.75 31.09
CA ILE A 182 7.38 26.94 30.86
C ILE A 182 8.44 27.06 31.94
N SER A 183 8.03 26.85 33.22
CA SER A 183 8.98 26.84 34.34
C SER A 183 10.00 25.73 34.20
N ASN A 184 9.55 24.53 33.83
CA ASN A 184 10.41 23.39 33.57
C ASN A 184 11.29 23.65 32.34
N ALA A 185 10.72 24.24 31.28
CA ALA A 185 11.48 24.62 30.08
C ALA A 185 12.53 25.69 30.38
N THR A 186 12.23 26.62 31.29
CA THR A 186 13.20 27.63 31.75
C THR A 186 14.32 26.97 32.53
N LYS A 187 13.97 26.00 33.37
CA LYS A 187 14.97 25.18 34.09
C LYS A 187 15.74 24.32 33.10
N THR A 188 15.06 23.65 32.18
CA THR A 188 15.69 22.84 31.13
C THR A 188 16.59 23.68 30.23
N ARG A 189 16.21 24.94 29.95
CA ARG A 189 17.09 25.88 29.21
C ARG A 189 18.35 26.19 29.97
N SER A 190 18.23 26.34 31.31
CA SER A 190 19.42 26.50 32.16
C SER A 190 20.30 25.24 32.16
N ASP A 191 19.64 24.09 32.31
CA ASP A 191 20.32 22.78 32.26
C ASP A 191 20.89 22.54 30.86
N LEU A 192 20.19 22.96 29.81
CA LEU A 192 20.66 22.88 28.42
C LEU A 192 21.88 23.80 28.18
N ASN A 193 21.91 25.00 28.78
CA ASN A 193 23.09 25.86 28.69
C ASN A 193 24.28 25.21 29.38
N ALA A 194 24.04 24.49 30.48
CA ALA A 194 25.09 23.70 31.12
C ALA A 194 25.53 22.52 30.24
N VAL A 195 24.55 21.85 29.58
CA VAL A 195 24.83 20.79 28.60
C VAL A 195 25.55 21.35 27.36
N ILE A 196 25.16 22.53 26.86
CA ILE A 196 25.85 23.21 25.75
C ILE A 196 27.31 23.50 26.12
N SER A 197 27.53 23.98 27.34
CA SER A 197 28.91 24.19 27.81
C SER A 197 29.70 22.90 27.91
N SER A 198 29.00 21.81 28.35
CA SER A 198 29.59 20.47 28.37
C SER A 198 29.80 19.92 26.94
N ALA A 199 28.85 20.19 26.05
CA ALA A 199 28.95 19.81 24.65
C ALA A 199 30.04 20.58 23.89
N GLN A 200 30.24 21.86 24.22
CA GLN A 200 31.38 22.64 23.70
C GLN A 200 32.72 22.08 24.18
N SER A 201 32.75 21.61 25.43
CA SER A 201 33.96 20.91 25.95
C SER A 201 34.13 19.56 25.27
N ALA A 202 33.02 18.82 25.03
CA ALA A 202 33.03 17.58 24.28
C ALA A 202 33.38 17.80 22.80
N GLN A 203 32.93 18.92 22.21
CA GLN A 203 33.27 19.31 20.84
C GLN A 203 34.81 19.62 20.73
N SER A 204 35.37 20.26 21.74
CA SER A 204 36.81 20.45 21.79
C SER A 204 37.57 19.13 21.91
N SER A 205 37.02 18.21 22.72
CA SER A 205 37.57 16.85 22.84
C SER A 205 37.37 16.05 21.55
N LEU A 206 36.22 16.21 20.91
CA LEU A 206 35.92 15.57 19.61
C LEU A 206 36.84 16.13 18.50
N SER A 207 37.12 17.43 18.52
CA SER A 207 38.10 18.02 17.59
C SER A 207 39.48 17.39 17.76
N GLY A 208 39.84 17.08 19.01
CA GLY A 208 41.06 16.30 19.31
C GLY A 208 40.97 14.86 18.76
N VAL A 209 39.84 14.21 18.93
CA VAL A 209 39.58 12.85 18.37
C VAL A 209 39.56 12.86 16.85
N ILE A 210 38.98 13.90 16.24
CA ILE A 210 38.97 14.06 14.77
C ILE A 210 40.41 14.23 14.25
N ALA A 211 41.25 15.00 14.95
CA ALA A 211 42.64 15.10 14.58
C ALA A 211 43.38 13.75 14.69
N GLN A 212 43.08 12.96 15.74
CA GLN A 212 43.59 11.60 15.88
C GLN A 212 43.04 10.67 14.78
N ALA A 213 41.75 10.78 14.47
CA ALA A 213 41.09 10.01 13.39
C ALA A 213 41.69 10.38 12.02
N SER A 214 41.98 11.66 11.76
CA SER A 214 42.69 12.12 10.55
C SER A 214 44.07 11.50 10.44
N THR A 215 44.78 11.41 11.56
CA THR A 215 46.09 10.72 11.62
C THR A 215 45.92 9.23 11.35
N ALA A 216 44.90 8.60 11.95
CA ALA A 216 44.57 7.19 11.72
C ALA A 216 44.16 6.95 10.27
N GLN A 217 43.36 7.86 9.66
CA GLN A 217 43.00 7.82 8.24
C GLN A 217 44.23 7.88 7.34
N THR A 218 45.18 8.75 7.66
CA THR A 218 46.46 8.82 6.92
C THR A 218 47.24 7.51 7.04
N ASN A 219 47.26 6.94 8.25
CA ASN A 219 47.92 5.65 8.48
C ASN A 219 47.17 4.51 7.72
N LEU A 220 45.84 4.54 7.69
CA LEU A 220 45.02 3.59 6.93
C LEU A 220 45.25 3.75 5.43
N GLN A 221 45.33 4.99 4.93
CA GLN A 221 45.66 5.25 3.53
C GLN A 221 47.05 4.70 3.16
N ASN A 222 48.03 4.88 4.05
CA ASN A 222 49.37 4.32 3.87
C ASN A 222 49.33 2.77 3.88
N ALA A 223 48.54 2.18 4.79
CA ALA A 223 48.33 0.74 4.83
C ALA A 223 47.60 0.22 3.57
N THR A 224 46.60 0.98 3.09
CA THR A 224 45.87 0.69 1.84
C THR A 224 46.80 0.75 0.63
N ASN A 225 47.65 1.76 0.58
CA ASN A 225 48.67 1.87 -0.49
C ASN A 225 49.64 0.70 -0.44
N SER A 226 50.07 0.29 0.76
CA SER A 226 50.93 -0.86 0.96
C SER A 226 50.24 -2.16 0.54
N ALA A 227 48.93 -2.33 0.91
CA ALA A 227 48.10 -3.47 0.49
C ALA A 227 47.90 -3.48 -1.03
N THR A 228 47.70 -2.31 -1.64
CA THR A 228 47.59 -2.16 -3.10
C THR A 228 48.87 -2.59 -3.80
N ASN A 229 50.05 -2.22 -3.23
CA ASN A 229 51.33 -2.65 -3.75
C ASN A 229 51.49 -4.17 -3.66
N VAL A 230 51.11 -4.76 -2.52
CA VAL A 230 51.11 -6.22 -2.34
C VAL A 230 50.11 -6.89 -3.33
N PHE A 231 48.93 -6.29 -3.49
CA PHE A 231 47.93 -6.78 -4.48
C PHE A 231 48.47 -6.73 -5.90
N ASN A 232 49.18 -5.65 -6.27
CA ASN A 232 49.78 -5.53 -7.60
C ASN A 232 50.92 -6.54 -7.81
N GLN A 233 51.73 -6.78 -6.77
CA GLN A 233 52.75 -7.82 -6.79
C GLN A 233 52.13 -9.21 -6.93
N LEU A 234 51.08 -9.49 -6.15
CA LEU A 234 50.32 -10.75 -6.20
C LEU A 234 49.64 -10.95 -7.56
N THR A 235 49.16 -9.83 -8.14
CA THR A 235 48.58 -9.86 -9.50
C THR A 235 49.63 -10.19 -10.54
N ALA A 236 50.84 -9.65 -10.43
CA ALA A 236 51.93 -9.97 -11.34
C ALA A 236 52.41 -11.42 -11.19
N GLU A 237 52.45 -11.91 -9.94
CA GLU A 237 52.77 -13.32 -9.66
C GLU A 237 51.64 -14.27 -10.17
N ASN A 238 50.36 -13.82 -10.03
CA ASN A 238 49.22 -14.58 -10.54
C ASN A 238 49.20 -14.63 -12.08
N ILE A 239 49.62 -13.55 -12.75
CA ILE A 239 49.80 -13.53 -14.22
C ILE A 239 50.89 -14.52 -14.60
N SER A 240 51.98 -14.54 -13.86
CA SER A 240 53.11 -15.50 -14.08
C SER A 240 52.67 -16.96 -13.80
N ALA A 241 51.94 -17.17 -12.69
CA ALA A 241 51.38 -18.49 -12.37
C ALA A 241 50.31 -18.93 -13.39
N LYS A 242 49.50 -17.99 -13.90
CA LYS A 242 48.56 -18.26 -14.98
C LYS A 242 49.27 -18.62 -16.29
N ALA A 243 50.36 -17.95 -16.64
CA ALA A 243 51.15 -18.29 -17.81
C ALA A 243 51.77 -19.70 -17.68
N ASN A 244 52.23 -20.04 -16.47
CA ASN A 244 52.71 -21.39 -16.16
C ASN A 244 51.58 -22.42 -16.16
N LEU A 245 50.39 -22.06 -15.73
CA LEU A 245 49.17 -22.87 -15.75
C LEU A 245 48.63 -23.08 -17.17
N ASP A 246 48.69 -22.04 -18.01
CA ASP A 246 48.31 -22.13 -19.41
C ASP A 246 49.30 -23.02 -20.23
N ALA A 247 50.56 -23.03 -19.80
CA ALA A 247 51.57 -23.96 -20.32
C ALA A 247 51.30 -25.42 -19.88
N LEU A 248 50.72 -25.63 -18.68
CA LEU A 248 50.28 -26.93 -18.17
C LEU A 248 48.92 -27.39 -18.72
N ARG A 249 48.13 -26.46 -19.26
CA ARG A 249 46.75 -26.71 -19.78
C ARG A 249 46.66 -27.16 -21.21
N SER A 250 47.76 -27.47 -21.87
CA SER A 250 47.71 -27.93 -23.27
C SER A 250 47.05 -29.31 -23.45
N GLU A 251 46.67 -29.99 -22.39
CA GLU A 251 45.93 -31.26 -22.44
C GLU A 251 44.93 -31.39 -21.27
N ASP A 252 43.66 -31.11 -21.44
CA ASP A 252 42.53 -31.52 -20.60
C ASP A 252 42.05 -30.65 -19.44
N PHE A 253 41.76 -29.35 -19.62
CA PHE A 253 40.94 -28.66 -18.66
C PHE A 253 39.75 -27.94 -19.32
N ASN A 254 38.53 -28.31 -18.90
CA ASN A 254 37.29 -27.78 -19.47
C ASN A 254 36.98 -26.35 -18.90
N ALA A 255 37.59 -25.33 -19.50
CA ALA A 255 37.35 -23.92 -19.22
C ALA A 255 35.89 -23.48 -19.41
N GLN A 256 35.07 -24.33 -20.04
CA GLN A 256 33.67 -24.03 -20.32
C GLN A 256 32.78 -24.04 -19.05
N GLU A 257 33.07 -24.85 -18.03
CA GLU A 257 32.27 -24.88 -16.79
C GLU A 257 32.50 -23.65 -15.91
N ILE A 258 33.74 -23.15 -15.85
CA ILE A 258 34.03 -21.92 -15.09
C ILE A 258 33.48 -20.68 -15.83
N LEU A 259 33.60 -20.68 -17.17
CA LEU A 259 33.05 -19.62 -18.01
C LEU A 259 31.51 -19.59 -17.94
N SER A 260 30.88 -20.76 -17.85
CA SER A 260 29.45 -20.91 -17.63
C SER A 260 29.01 -20.28 -16.29
N GLY A 261 29.65 -20.61 -15.17
CA GLY A 261 29.31 -20.05 -13.87
C GLY A 261 29.52 -18.53 -13.76
N VAL A 262 30.57 -17.99 -14.40
CA VAL A 262 30.79 -16.53 -14.48
C VAL A 262 29.79 -15.87 -15.43
N THR A 263 29.40 -16.56 -16.47
CA THR A 263 28.37 -16.11 -17.43
C THR A 263 27.00 -16.08 -16.75
N ASP A 264 26.69 -17.05 -15.89
CA ASP A 264 25.45 -17.12 -15.12
C ASP A 264 25.36 -15.97 -14.09
N ILE A 265 26.45 -15.61 -13.42
CA ILE A 265 26.48 -14.44 -12.50
C ILE A 265 26.34 -13.14 -13.29
N ARG A 266 26.97 -13.00 -14.45
CA ARG A 266 26.81 -11.82 -15.31
C ARG A 266 25.42 -11.74 -15.92
N ALA A 267 24.84 -12.88 -16.30
CA ALA A 267 23.46 -12.99 -16.74
C ALA A 267 22.49 -12.57 -15.63
N TYR A 268 22.73 -13.02 -14.39
CA TYR A 268 21.92 -12.61 -13.23
C TYR A 268 21.98 -11.08 -13.00
N LEU A 269 23.15 -10.48 -13.06
CA LEU A 269 23.33 -9.03 -12.88
C LEU A 269 22.83 -8.21 -14.09
N GLY A 270 22.83 -8.78 -15.28
CA GLY A 270 22.32 -8.14 -16.50
C GLY A 270 20.83 -8.40 -16.78
N MET A 271 20.24 -9.43 -16.18
CA MET A 271 18.86 -9.86 -16.46
C MET A 271 17.80 -8.90 -15.91
N ILE A 272 18.10 -8.08 -14.92
CA ILE A 272 17.17 -7.08 -14.36
C ILE A 272 17.12 -5.83 -15.25
N GLU A 273 18.17 -5.53 -15.98
CA GLU A 273 18.27 -4.37 -16.90
C GLU A 273 17.91 -4.71 -18.36
N THR A 274 17.27 -5.86 -18.60
CA THR A 274 16.83 -6.26 -19.94
C THR A 274 15.54 -5.55 -20.35
N GLU A 275 15.30 -5.40 -21.65
CA GLU A 275 14.12 -4.70 -22.20
C GLU A 275 12.78 -5.39 -21.84
N ASP A 276 12.80 -6.66 -21.52
CA ASP A 276 11.63 -7.48 -21.18
C ASP A 276 11.34 -7.56 -19.66
N VAL A 277 12.16 -6.94 -18.83
CA VAL A 277 11.89 -6.70 -17.40
C VAL A 277 11.49 -5.25 -17.23
N LEU A 278 10.27 -5.01 -16.78
CA LEU A 278 9.76 -3.66 -16.54
C LEU A 278 9.88 -3.32 -15.07
N GLY A 279 10.33 -2.11 -14.75
CA GLY A 279 10.51 -1.73 -13.37
C GLY A 279 10.24 -0.26 -13.07
N ILE A 280 10.09 -0.01 -11.77
CA ILE A 280 9.96 1.33 -11.22
C ILE A 280 10.71 1.42 -9.90
N THR A 281 11.46 2.49 -9.72
CA THR A 281 11.95 2.92 -8.40
C THR A 281 10.89 3.80 -7.75
N MET A 282 10.42 3.38 -6.59
CA MET A 282 9.55 4.17 -5.71
C MET A 282 10.39 4.72 -4.56
N ASP A 283 10.52 6.03 -4.48
CA ASP A 283 11.20 6.71 -3.37
C ASP A 283 10.14 7.45 -2.55
N TYR A 284 9.64 6.78 -1.53
CA TYR A 284 8.58 7.30 -0.66
C TYR A 284 9.05 8.50 0.19
N LYS A 285 10.35 8.55 0.52
CA LYS A 285 10.95 9.63 1.30
C LYS A 285 11.04 10.93 0.50
N ASN A 286 11.55 10.85 -0.73
CA ASN A 286 11.72 11.98 -1.62
C ASN A 286 10.49 12.23 -2.52
N LYS A 287 9.49 11.34 -2.46
CA LYS A 287 8.24 11.41 -3.21
C LYS A 287 8.46 11.42 -4.72
N THR A 288 9.39 10.60 -5.18
CA THR A 288 9.70 10.46 -6.59
C THR A 288 9.46 9.03 -7.07
N CYS A 289 9.05 8.92 -8.32
CA CYS A 289 8.85 7.67 -9.02
C CYS A 289 9.63 7.72 -10.31
N THR A 290 10.42 6.69 -10.59
CA THR A 290 11.26 6.66 -11.79
C THR A 290 11.20 5.27 -12.41
N ARG A 291 10.74 5.17 -13.67
CA ARG A 291 10.79 3.90 -14.40
C ARG A 291 12.24 3.48 -14.63
N ILE A 292 12.50 2.19 -14.49
CA ILE A 292 13.83 1.58 -14.63
C ILE A 292 13.75 0.33 -15.52
N ALA A 293 14.88 -0.25 -15.80
CA ALA A 293 15.01 -1.41 -16.67
C ALA A 293 14.30 -1.18 -18.03
N GLY A 294 13.64 -2.17 -18.59
CA GLY A 294 12.92 -2.05 -19.84
C GLY A 294 11.80 -1.01 -19.85
N ALA A 295 11.30 -0.56 -18.69
CA ALA A 295 10.27 0.48 -18.61
C ALA A 295 10.83 1.91 -18.74
N LYS A 296 12.14 2.11 -18.66
CA LYS A 296 12.80 3.43 -18.54
C LYS A 296 12.35 4.46 -19.58
N ASN A 297 12.18 4.04 -20.81
CA ASN A 297 11.84 4.93 -21.93
C ASN A 297 10.44 4.68 -22.49
N LEU A 298 9.62 3.88 -21.80
CA LEU A 298 8.27 3.56 -22.25
C LEU A 298 7.28 4.63 -21.80
N THR A 299 6.29 4.85 -22.63
CA THR A 299 5.10 5.63 -22.32
C THR A 299 3.96 4.67 -21.93
N ALA A 300 3.16 5.03 -20.92
CA ALA A 300 2.00 4.24 -20.54
C ALA A 300 1.04 4.04 -21.73
N GLY A 301 0.43 2.88 -21.82
CA GLY A 301 -0.45 2.49 -22.92
C GLY A 301 0.25 1.61 -23.94
N ALA A 302 0.30 2.03 -25.21
CA ALA A 302 0.72 1.19 -26.35
C ALA A 302 2.13 0.57 -26.20
N ASP A 303 3.07 1.28 -25.53
CA ASP A 303 4.42 0.72 -25.34
C ASP A 303 4.41 -0.50 -24.40
N PHE A 304 3.43 -0.56 -23.49
CA PHE A 304 3.26 -1.69 -22.57
C PHE A 304 2.45 -2.83 -23.18
N ASP A 305 1.71 -2.60 -24.27
CA ASP A 305 0.85 -3.62 -24.89
C ASP A 305 1.63 -4.80 -25.48
N LYS A 306 2.92 -4.64 -25.71
CA LYS A 306 3.80 -5.72 -26.17
C LYS A 306 4.15 -6.77 -25.09
N PHE A 307 3.86 -6.47 -23.81
CA PHE A 307 4.09 -7.40 -22.71
C PHE A 307 2.77 -8.05 -22.29
N SER A 308 2.76 -9.38 -22.19
CA SER A 308 1.55 -10.18 -22.00
C SER A 308 0.75 -9.77 -20.77
N MET A 309 1.41 -9.41 -19.65
CA MET A 309 0.74 -8.98 -18.44
C MET A 309 0.00 -7.62 -18.58
N TYR A 310 0.26 -6.87 -19.65
CA TYR A 310 -0.44 -5.62 -20.00
C TYR A 310 -1.30 -5.78 -21.24
N GLY A 311 -0.71 -6.06 -22.40
CA GLY A 311 -1.43 -6.19 -23.67
C GLY A 311 -2.23 -7.49 -23.78
N GLY A 312 -1.89 -8.49 -22.97
CA GLY A 312 -2.68 -9.72 -22.86
C GLY A 312 -3.95 -9.57 -22.00
N ARG A 313 -4.14 -8.44 -21.32
CA ARG A 313 -5.37 -8.15 -20.58
C ARG A 313 -6.52 -7.87 -21.53
N LYS A 314 -7.61 -8.59 -21.35
CA LYS A 314 -8.79 -8.45 -22.22
C LYS A 314 -10.08 -8.61 -21.43
N ARG A 315 -11.03 -7.71 -21.67
CA ARG A 315 -12.41 -7.96 -21.23
C ARG A 315 -12.92 -9.21 -21.88
N CYS A 316 -13.70 -9.96 -21.16
CA CYS A 316 -14.30 -11.19 -21.66
C CYS A 316 -15.61 -11.49 -20.96
N ASN A 317 -16.47 -12.29 -21.59
CA ASN A 317 -17.65 -12.86 -20.96
C ASN A 317 -17.30 -14.24 -20.39
N VAL A 318 -17.70 -14.49 -19.16
CA VAL A 318 -17.34 -15.70 -18.42
C VAL A 318 -18.59 -16.36 -17.86
N SER A 319 -18.79 -17.62 -18.19
CA SER A 319 -19.87 -18.43 -17.63
C SER A 319 -19.64 -18.74 -16.15
N ASP A 320 -20.67 -19.19 -15.44
CA ASP A 320 -20.55 -19.62 -14.04
C ASP A 320 -19.55 -20.77 -13.84
N GLY A 321 -19.34 -21.60 -14.87
CA GLY A 321 -18.30 -22.64 -14.88
C GLY A 321 -16.89 -22.15 -15.15
N GLY A 322 -16.68 -20.84 -15.28
CA GLY A 322 -15.35 -20.26 -15.53
C GLY A 322 -14.89 -20.28 -17.00
N THR A 323 -15.74 -20.75 -17.91
CA THR A 323 -15.42 -20.75 -19.35
C THR A 323 -15.53 -19.34 -19.91
N ILE A 324 -14.52 -18.92 -20.65
CA ILE A 324 -14.52 -17.67 -21.40
C ILE A 324 -15.31 -17.90 -22.69
N ASN A 325 -16.45 -17.22 -22.82
CA ASN A 325 -17.38 -17.37 -23.95
C ASN A 325 -17.00 -16.47 -25.14
N ALA A 326 -16.54 -15.24 -24.87
CA ALA A 326 -16.11 -14.26 -25.86
C ALA A 326 -15.16 -13.23 -25.22
N TYR A 327 -14.24 -12.71 -26.01
CA TYR A 327 -13.43 -11.54 -25.64
C TYR A 327 -14.03 -10.26 -26.20
N TYR A 328 -13.67 -9.13 -25.63
CA TYR A 328 -14.05 -7.81 -26.14
C TYR A 328 -13.61 -7.65 -27.61
N GLY A 329 -14.58 -7.35 -28.46
CA GLY A 329 -14.41 -7.25 -29.91
C GLY A 329 -14.81 -8.52 -30.68
N ASP A 330 -15.02 -9.64 -30.01
CA ASP A 330 -15.50 -10.87 -30.65
C ASP A 330 -17.03 -10.78 -30.88
N GLU A 331 -17.49 -11.54 -31.87
CA GLU A 331 -18.93 -11.76 -32.05
C GLU A 331 -19.51 -12.46 -30.80
N GLY A 332 -20.63 -11.96 -30.31
CA GLY A 332 -21.28 -12.49 -29.10
C GLY A 332 -20.77 -11.88 -27.78
N TYR A 333 -19.75 -11.03 -27.77
CA TYR A 333 -19.40 -10.29 -26.57
C TYR A 333 -20.51 -9.32 -26.17
N THR A 334 -20.88 -9.33 -24.89
CA THR A 334 -21.93 -8.46 -24.34
C THR A 334 -21.49 -7.82 -23.03
N GLU A 335 -22.04 -6.65 -22.72
CA GLU A 335 -21.74 -5.94 -21.46
C GLU A 335 -22.83 -6.16 -20.39
N ASP A 336 -23.99 -6.71 -20.76
CA ASP A 336 -25.21 -6.78 -19.96
C ASP A 336 -25.40 -8.11 -19.20
N GLY A 337 -24.44 -9.01 -19.31
CA GLY A 337 -24.49 -10.32 -18.67
C GLY A 337 -25.26 -11.40 -19.43
N SER A 338 -25.77 -11.12 -20.63
CA SER A 338 -26.48 -12.10 -21.45
C SER A 338 -25.59 -13.24 -21.95
N ASN A 339 -24.28 -13.01 -22.06
CA ASN A 339 -23.28 -14.03 -22.42
C ASN A 339 -22.31 -14.37 -21.26
N GLY A 340 -22.70 -14.09 -20.03
CA GLY A 340 -21.87 -14.34 -18.84
C GLY A 340 -21.37 -13.07 -18.17
N GLN A 341 -20.55 -13.24 -17.14
CA GLN A 341 -20.02 -12.12 -16.36
C GLN A 341 -18.98 -11.36 -17.18
N VAL A 342 -18.99 -10.04 -17.09
CA VAL A 342 -18.00 -9.20 -17.75
C VAL A 342 -16.77 -9.14 -16.86
N MET A 343 -15.73 -9.83 -17.26
CA MET A 343 -14.49 -9.96 -16.52
C MET A 343 -13.32 -9.42 -17.35
N VAL A 344 -12.17 -9.26 -16.72
CA VAL A 344 -10.88 -8.94 -17.35
C VAL A 344 -9.97 -10.13 -17.15
N TYR A 345 -9.58 -10.74 -18.24
CA TYR A 345 -8.54 -11.77 -18.27
C TYR A 345 -7.18 -11.14 -17.96
N GLN A 346 -6.51 -11.62 -16.95
CA GLN A 346 -5.16 -11.20 -16.55
C GLN A 346 -4.20 -12.38 -16.64
N PRO A 347 -3.27 -12.37 -17.60
CA PRO A 347 -2.19 -13.37 -17.67
C PRO A 347 -1.29 -13.32 -16.44
N LYS A 348 -0.73 -14.48 -16.07
CA LYS A 348 0.25 -14.54 -14.99
C LYS A 348 1.50 -13.74 -15.32
N PHE A 349 2.18 -13.28 -14.28
CA PHE A 349 3.49 -12.64 -14.39
C PHE A 349 4.30 -12.85 -13.11
N TYR A 350 5.58 -12.62 -13.22
CA TYR A 350 6.55 -12.74 -12.14
C TYR A 350 6.96 -11.35 -11.67
N TYR A 351 7.35 -11.23 -10.41
CA TYR A 351 7.74 -9.97 -9.83
C TYR A 351 8.98 -10.13 -8.94
N LEU A 352 9.68 -9.03 -8.74
CA LEU A 352 10.78 -8.91 -7.80
C LEU A 352 10.69 -7.56 -7.10
N VAL A 353 10.84 -7.53 -5.80
CA VAL A 353 10.95 -6.30 -5.00
C VAL A 353 12.33 -6.24 -4.37
N CYS A 354 13.07 -5.18 -4.68
CA CYS A 354 14.38 -4.93 -4.11
C CYS A 354 14.29 -3.71 -3.17
N PRO A 355 14.25 -3.89 -1.86
CA PRO A 355 14.30 -2.78 -0.92
C PRO A 355 15.67 -2.10 -1.00
N LEU A 356 15.68 -0.77 -1.14
CA LEU A 356 16.88 0.03 -1.25
C LEU A 356 17.15 0.87 0.02
N GLU A 357 16.08 1.38 0.63
CA GLU A 357 16.13 2.13 1.88
C GLU A 357 14.94 1.73 2.76
N TYR A 358 15.20 1.33 3.97
CA TYR A 358 14.18 0.94 4.94
C TYR A 358 14.72 1.11 6.37
N ASP A 359 13.82 1.39 7.29
CA ASP A 359 14.11 1.49 8.72
C ASP A 359 13.13 0.66 9.54
N ARG A 360 13.56 0.23 10.72
CA ARG A 360 12.74 -0.63 11.59
C ARG A 360 11.57 0.16 12.17
N GLN A 361 10.40 -0.46 12.22
CA GLN A 361 9.23 0.16 12.85
C GLN A 361 9.38 0.25 14.38
N GLU A 362 8.87 1.31 14.97
CA GLU A 362 8.90 1.56 16.43
C GLU A 362 8.11 0.50 17.21
N THR A 363 7.16 -0.16 16.55
CA THR A 363 6.39 -1.27 17.13
C THR A 363 7.22 -2.53 17.34
N GLY A 364 8.42 -2.59 16.77
CA GLY A 364 9.28 -3.77 16.76
C GLY A 364 8.94 -4.81 15.68
N TYR A 365 7.88 -4.59 14.89
CA TYR A 365 7.45 -5.48 13.82
C TYR A 365 7.74 -4.86 12.45
N GLY A 366 8.57 -5.53 11.64
CA GLY A 366 8.85 -5.17 10.26
C GLY A 366 9.54 -3.82 10.05
N TYR A 367 9.37 -3.30 8.86
CA TYR A 367 10.11 -2.13 8.39
C TYR A 367 9.19 -1.11 7.73
N HIS A 368 9.57 0.16 7.81
CA HIS A 368 9.12 1.23 6.94
C HIS A 368 9.96 1.18 5.66
N LEU A 369 9.37 0.82 4.54
CA LEU A 369 10.04 0.85 3.26
C LEU A 369 10.03 2.29 2.74
N ARG A 370 11.21 2.88 2.65
CA ARG A 370 11.42 4.27 2.21
C ARG A 370 11.68 4.35 0.72
N LYS A 371 12.40 3.35 0.19
CA LYS A 371 12.73 3.27 -1.23
C LYS A 371 12.87 1.84 -1.67
N ALA A 372 12.32 1.52 -2.82
CA ALA A 372 12.44 0.19 -3.41
C ALA A 372 12.36 0.23 -4.93
N ASN A 373 12.97 -0.77 -5.56
CA ASN A 373 12.70 -1.12 -6.93
C ASN A 373 11.66 -2.23 -6.98
N TYR A 374 10.65 -2.04 -7.81
CA TYR A 374 9.64 -3.04 -8.14
C TYR A 374 9.80 -3.42 -9.60
N TYR A 375 9.88 -4.70 -9.85
CA TYR A 375 10.05 -5.24 -11.21
C TYR A 375 8.93 -6.23 -11.51
N VAL A 376 8.52 -6.27 -12.77
CA VAL A 376 7.59 -7.27 -13.31
C VAL A 376 8.17 -7.86 -14.60
N SER A 377 7.89 -9.14 -14.82
CA SER A 377 8.34 -9.89 -16.00
C SER A 377 7.26 -10.89 -16.40
N GLU A 378 7.05 -11.08 -17.70
CA GLU A 378 6.13 -12.10 -18.20
C GLU A 378 6.72 -13.53 -18.11
N THR A 379 8.03 -13.64 -17.93
CA THR A 379 8.74 -14.92 -17.79
C THR A 379 9.40 -15.01 -16.43
N GLN A 380 9.52 -16.24 -15.93
CA GLN A 380 10.27 -16.51 -14.71
C GLN A 380 11.75 -16.21 -14.92
N ARG A 381 12.34 -15.51 -13.96
CA ARG A 381 13.75 -15.15 -13.94
C ARG A 381 14.35 -15.41 -12.57
N ALA A 382 15.68 -15.49 -12.52
CA ALA A 382 16.37 -15.66 -11.24
C ALA A 382 15.97 -14.54 -10.25
N GLY A 383 15.55 -14.92 -9.04
CA GLY A 383 15.08 -14.01 -7.99
C GLY A 383 13.62 -13.54 -8.15
N PHE A 384 13.01 -13.71 -9.30
CA PHE A 384 11.60 -13.38 -9.51
C PHE A 384 10.71 -14.49 -8.98
N LYS A 385 9.62 -14.09 -8.35
CA LYS A 385 8.57 -14.95 -7.84
C LYS A 385 7.33 -14.81 -8.71
N LEU A 386 6.56 -15.87 -8.89
CA LEU A 386 5.21 -15.74 -9.43
C LEU A 386 4.38 -14.88 -8.48
N HIS A 387 3.63 -13.90 -9.02
CA HIS A 387 2.80 -13.06 -8.16
C HIS A 387 1.73 -13.90 -7.44
N PRO A 388 1.52 -13.72 -6.12
CA PRO A 388 0.66 -14.60 -5.31
C PRO A 388 -0.81 -14.63 -5.73
N ALA A 389 -1.26 -13.74 -6.60
CA ALA A 389 -2.59 -13.81 -7.21
C ALA A 389 -2.77 -15.02 -8.15
N PHE A 390 -1.69 -15.61 -8.64
CA PHE A 390 -1.70 -16.71 -9.63
C PHE A 390 -1.47 -18.08 -9.00
N TYR A 391 -2.02 -18.27 -7.81
CA TYR A 391 -2.13 -19.59 -7.18
C TYR A 391 -3.58 -19.89 -6.88
N ASP A 392 -4.01 -21.13 -7.15
CA ASP A 392 -5.33 -21.62 -6.77
C ASP A 392 -5.44 -21.90 -5.25
N LYS A 393 -6.60 -22.34 -4.79
CA LYS A 393 -6.85 -22.68 -3.38
C LYS A 393 -5.97 -23.82 -2.85
N ASN A 394 -5.38 -24.62 -3.73
CA ASN A 394 -4.51 -25.75 -3.38
C ASN A 394 -3.02 -25.35 -3.46
N GLY A 395 -2.71 -24.12 -3.83
CA GLY A 395 -1.36 -23.63 -4.02
C GLY A 395 -0.73 -23.99 -5.36
N ASN A 396 -1.50 -24.48 -6.33
CA ASN A 396 -1.04 -24.72 -7.68
C ASN A 396 -1.01 -23.43 -8.48
N GLU A 397 -0.01 -23.28 -9.36
CA GLU A 397 0.08 -22.15 -10.27
C GLU A 397 -1.03 -22.19 -11.32
N VAL A 398 -1.62 -21.02 -11.59
CA VAL A 398 -2.59 -20.81 -12.66
C VAL A 398 -2.04 -19.83 -13.69
N ASP A 399 -2.39 -20.03 -14.96
CA ASP A 399 -1.87 -19.20 -16.06
C ASP A 399 -2.54 -17.82 -16.13
N TYR A 400 -3.70 -17.68 -15.52
CA TYR A 400 -4.46 -16.45 -15.49
C TYR A 400 -5.43 -16.40 -14.31
N ILE A 401 -5.90 -15.20 -14.02
CA ILE A 401 -7.08 -14.95 -13.20
C ILE A 401 -8.04 -14.04 -13.96
N LEU A 402 -9.29 -13.98 -13.50
CA LEU A 402 -10.27 -13.05 -14.04
C LEU A 402 -10.71 -12.11 -12.92
N MET A 403 -10.63 -10.82 -13.17
CA MET A 403 -11.12 -9.77 -12.28
C MET A 403 -12.34 -9.10 -12.92
N SER A 404 -13.36 -8.78 -12.14
CA SER A 404 -14.55 -8.12 -12.68
C SER A 404 -14.20 -6.81 -13.38
N ALA A 405 -14.75 -6.61 -14.58
CA ALA A 405 -14.64 -5.35 -15.29
C ALA A 405 -15.37 -4.24 -14.52
N TYR A 406 -16.46 -4.57 -13.86
CA TYR A 406 -17.33 -3.63 -13.16
C TYR A 406 -17.43 -3.90 -11.67
N GLU A 407 -17.84 -2.89 -10.92
CA GLU A 407 -18.27 -3.04 -9.52
C GLU A 407 -19.49 -3.94 -9.45
N GLY A 408 -19.60 -4.70 -8.36
CA GLY A 408 -20.55 -5.80 -8.30
C GLY A 408 -22.00 -5.37 -8.22
N CYS A 409 -22.86 -6.12 -8.89
CA CYS A 409 -24.31 -6.12 -8.70
C CYS A 409 -24.78 -7.53 -8.29
N ILE A 410 -26.08 -7.73 -8.12
CA ILE A 410 -26.65 -9.00 -7.69
C ILE A 410 -27.50 -9.58 -8.82
N TYR A 411 -27.36 -10.86 -9.06
CA TYR A 411 -28.29 -11.65 -9.84
C TYR A 411 -29.22 -12.38 -8.89
N ASP A 412 -30.50 -11.98 -8.90
CA ASP A 412 -31.60 -12.63 -8.16
C ASP A 412 -31.99 -13.92 -8.84
N THR A 413 -31.67 -15.04 -8.20
CA THR A 413 -31.94 -16.38 -8.73
C THR A 413 -33.43 -16.71 -8.72
N SER A 414 -34.20 -16.09 -7.84
CA SER A 414 -35.66 -16.30 -7.77
C SER A 414 -36.41 -15.56 -8.86
N ALA A 415 -35.97 -14.37 -9.22
CA ALA A 415 -36.50 -13.56 -10.29
C ALA A 415 -35.87 -13.87 -11.66
N ASN A 416 -34.76 -14.62 -11.67
CA ASN A 416 -33.94 -14.88 -12.87
C ASN A 416 -33.51 -13.58 -13.57
N ALA A 417 -33.09 -12.58 -12.78
CA ALA A 417 -32.80 -11.23 -13.28
C ALA A 417 -31.69 -10.53 -12.46
N TYR A 418 -30.98 -9.62 -13.12
CA TYR A 418 -30.04 -8.73 -12.42
C TYR A 418 -30.76 -7.61 -11.67
N LEU A 419 -30.43 -7.42 -10.42
CA LEU A 419 -30.87 -6.27 -9.61
C LEU A 419 -30.09 -5.03 -10.06
N LYS A 420 -30.77 -4.17 -10.81
CA LYS A 420 -30.14 -2.94 -11.38
C LYS A 420 -30.13 -1.76 -10.40
N ASN A 421 -30.85 -1.88 -9.31
CA ASN A 421 -30.96 -0.87 -8.26
C ASN A 421 -30.36 -1.41 -6.97
N ASP A 422 -29.46 -0.66 -6.33
CA ASP A 422 -28.83 -1.01 -5.05
C ASP A 422 -29.79 -1.04 -3.85
N GLU A 423 -31.06 -0.66 -4.05
CA GLU A 423 -32.11 -0.70 -3.02
C GLU A 423 -32.94 -1.99 -3.02
N GLN A 424 -32.72 -2.88 -3.97
CA GLN A 424 -33.43 -4.13 -4.04
C GLN A 424 -32.93 -5.14 -3.02
N VAL A 425 -33.86 -5.95 -2.48
CA VAL A 425 -33.53 -6.98 -1.48
C VAL A 425 -32.86 -8.16 -2.15
N MET A 426 -31.90 -8.81 -1.47
CA MET A 426 -31.18 -10.00 -1.92
C MET A 426 -31.29 -11.15 -0.91
N ASP A 427 -31.11 -12.37 -1.38
CA ASP A 427 -30.89 -13.57 -0.58
C ASP A 427 -29.44 -14.05 -0.75
N ALA A 428 -28.57 -13.71 0.20
CA ALA A 428 -27.16 -14.08 0.11
C ALA A 428 -26.88 -15.59 0.05
N SER A 429 -27.84 -16.44 0.47
CA SER A 429 -27.69 -17.89 0.42
C SER A 429 -27.95 -18.50 -0.97
N LYS A 430 -28.58 -17.74 -1.89
CA LYS A 430 -28.98 -18.22 -3.21
C LYS A 430 -28.51 -17.34 -4.35
N ASP A 431 -28.59 -16.02 -4.15
CA ASP A 431 -28.28 -15.05 -5.19
C ASP A 431 -26.79 -15.03 -5.52
N LYS A 432 -26.46 -14.49 -6.68
CA LYS A 432 -25.08 -14.50 -7.19
C LYS A 432 -24.53 -13.11 -7.33
N PHE A 433 -23.34 -12.88 -6.78
CA PHE A 433 -22.62 -11.63 -7.02
C PHE A 433 -22.14 -11.58 -8.47
N SER A 434 -22.28 -10.45 -9.13
CA SER A 434 -22.24 -10.34 -10.59
C SER A 434 -21.47 -9.13 -11.06
N SER A 435 -20.95 -9.15 -12.30
CA SER A 435 -20.26 -8.05 -12.95
C SER A 435 -20.85 -7.80 -14.33
N ILE A 436 -21.65 -6.75 -14.45
CA ILE A 436 -22.27 -6.32 -15.72
C ILE A 436 -22.38 -4.80 -15.78
N ALA A 437 -22.56 -4.26 -16.98
CA ALA A 437 -22.84 -2.85 -17.22
C ALA A 437 -24.30 -2.50 -16.92
N GLY A 438 -24.57 -1.21 -16.73
CA GLY A 438 -25.92 -0.64 -16.62
C GLY A 438 -26.61 -0.88 -15.29
N THR A 439 -25.84 -1.13 -14.22
CA THR A 439 -26.38 -1.31 -12.87
C THR A 439 -25.82 -0.25 -11.93
N ARG A 440 -26.55 0.08 -10.86
CA ARG A 440 -25.92 0.68 -9.69
C ARG A 440 -25.12 -0.40 -8.97
N PRO A 441 -23.89 -0.13 -8.54
CA PRO A 441 -23.15 -1.06 -7.70
C PRO A 441 -23.97 -1.45 -6.47
N ALA A 442 -24.04 -2.74 -6.21
CA ALA A 442 -24.69 -3.25 -5.01
C ALA A 442 -24.01 -2.72 -3.76
N SER A 443 -24.79 -2.26 -2.78
CA SER A 443 -24.28 -1.56 -1.60
C SER A 443 -24.85 -2.07 -0.28
N GLY A 444 -24.26 -1.61 0.83
CA GLY A 444 -24.45 -2.24 2.13
C GLY A 444 -25.70 -1.87 2.91
N VAL A 445 -26.46 -0.85 2.55
CA VAL A 445 -27.56 -0.41 3.40
C VAL A 445 -28.86 -1.16 3.11
N SER A 446 -29.42 -0.99 1.93
CA SER A 446 -30.72 -1.58 1.58
C SER A 446 -30.64 -3.06 1.27
N GLN A 447 -29.56 -3.50 0.65
CA GLN A 447 -29.33 -4.89 0.28
C GLN A 447 -28.64 -5.72 1.38
N ASN A 448 -28.35 -5.12 2.53
CA ASN A 448 -27.62 -5.78 3.64
C ASN A 448 -26.28 -6.41 3.20
N LEU A 449 -25.56 -5.78 2.28
CA LEU A 449 -24.28 -6.27 1.78
C LEU A 449 -23.17 -6.07 2.80
N THR A 450 -22.98 -7.07 3.61
CA THR A 450 -21.80 -7.22 4.46
C THR A 450 -20.71 -7.98 3.70
N ARG A 451 -19.49 -7.89 4.18
CA ARG A 451 -18.34 -8.64 3.63
C ARG A 451 -18.65 -10.14 3.48
N PRO A 452 -19.17 -10.86 4.52
CA PRO A 452 -19.54 -12.28 4.38
C PRO A 452 -20.57 -12.55 3.28
N ASN A 453 -21.58 -11.71 3.17
CA ASN A 453 -22.67 -11.93 2.21
C ASN A 453 -22.19 -11.80 0.76
N ILE A 454 -21.29 -10.87 0.47
CA ILE A 454 -20.71 -10.72 -0.86
C ILE A 454 -19.88 -11.95 -1.24
N GLU A 455 -19.05 -12.44 -0.33
CA GLU A 455 -18.25 -13.65 -0.59
C GLU A 455 -19.14 -14.89 -0.77
N GLN A 456 -20.19 -15.02 0.02
CA GLN A 456 -21.13 -16.11 -0.15
C GLN A 456 -21.81 -16.07 -1.53
N MET A 457 -22.27 -14.90 -1.97
CA MET A 457 -22.88 -14.74 -3.29
C MET A 457 -21.88 -14.93 -4.44
N ALA A 458 -20.60 -14.62 -4.24
CA ALA A 458 -19.56 -14.95 -5.21
C ALA A 458 -19.41 -16.48 -5.33
N LYS A 459 -19.31 -17.19 -4.19
CA LYS A 459 -19.25 -18.66 -4.14
C LYS A 459 -20.48 -19.36 -4.69
N ASN A 460 -21.66 -18.73 -4.62
CA ASN A 460 -22.89 -19.27 -5.21
C ASN A 460 -22.83 -19.38 -6.76
N ARG A 461 -21.84 -18.74 -7.41
CA ARG A 461 -21.61 -18.93 -8.86
C ARG A 461 -20.98 -20.27 -9.17
N GLY A 462 -20.16 -20.78 -8.28
CA GLY A 462 -19.44 -22.04 -8.47
C GLY A 462 -18.02 -21.99 -7.94
N GLU A 463 -17.31 -23.05 -8.20
CA GLU A 463 -15.90 -23.17 -7.79
C GLU A 463 -15.03 -22.14 -8.50
N GLY A 464 -14.03 -21.62 -7.80
CA GLY A 464 -13.11 -20.59 -8.30
C GLY A 464 -13.63 -19.16 -8.21
N TRP A 465 -14.93 -18.97 -7.93
CA TRP A 465 -15.51 -17.64 -7.79
C TRP A 465 -15.36 -17.10 -6.36
N HIS A 466 -14.79 -15.92 -6.26
CA HIS A 466 -14.51 -15.20 -5.01
C HIS A 466 -14.77 -13.70 -5.17
N SER A 467 -14.76 -13.01 -4.06
CA SER A 467 -14.70 -11.55 -4.04
C SER A 467 -13.24 -11.07 -4.12
N LEU A 468 -13.04 -9.78 -4.36
CA LEU A 468 -11.72 -9.15 -4.52
C LEU A 468 -10.79 -9.47 -3.34
N GLY A 469 -9.82 -10.33 -3.57
CA GLY A 469 -8.80 -10.69 -2.59
C GLY A 469 -7.64 -9.69 -2.55
N ILE A 470 -6.96 -9.63 -1.41
CA ILE A 470 -5.77 -8.77 -1.23
C ILE A 470 -4.67 -9.09 -2.25
N LYS A 471 -4.49 -10.35 -2.62
CA LYS A 471 -3.51 -10.77 -3.63
C LYS A 471 -3.84 -10.19 -5.01
N THR A 472 -5.12 -10.23 -5.42
CA THR A 472 -5.57 -9.64 -6.68
C THR A 472 -5.49 -8.11 -6.66
N ALA A 473 -5.85 -7.48 -5.54
CA ALA A 473 -5.73 -6.03 -5.38
C ALA A 473 -4.27 -5.58 -5.50
N SER A 474 -3.36 -6.28 -4.87
CA SER A 474 -1.92 -6.00 -4.91
C SER A 474 -1.32 -6.20 -6.30
N MET A 475 -1.76 -7.23 -7.02
CA MET A 475 -1.41 -7.46 -8.42
C MET A 475 -1.76 -6.24 -9.28
N GLU A 476 -2.97 -5.74 -9.17
CA GLU A 476 -3.45 -4.57 -9.90
C GLU A 476 -2.65 -3.31 -9.53
N GLN A 477 -2.39 -3.12 -8.24
CA GLN A 477 -1.57 -2.01 -7.73
C GLN A 477 -0.16 -2.03 -8.33
N LEU A 478 0.50 -3.18 -8.34
CA LEU A 478 1.85 -3.35 -8.86
C LEU A 478 1.93 -3.04 -10.35
N LEU A 479 1.01 -3.59 -11.15
CA LEU A 479 0.97 -3.32 -12.59
C LEU A 479 0.73 -1.84 -12.90
N MET A 480 -0.19 -1.21 -12.15
CA MET A 480 -0.48 0.21 -12.34
C MET A 480 0.74 1.11 -12.06
N ILE A 481 1.48 0.91 -10.98
CA ILE A 481 2.62 1.79 -10.67
C ILE A 481 3.73 1.66 -11.70
N VAL A 482 4.00 0.46 -12.17
CA VAL A 482 5.06 0.24 -13.19
C VAL A 482 4.66 0.88 -14.51
N GLU A 483 3.43 0.70 -14.95
CA GLU A 483 2.95 1.28 -16.20
C GLU A 483 2.78 2.80 -16.11
N MET A 484 2.09 3.29 -15.08
CA MET A 484 1.82 4.73 -14.94
C MET A 484 3.05 5.53 -14.54
N GLY A 485 4.07 4.88 -13.95
CA GLY A 485 5.29 5.54 -13.52
C GLY A 485 5.08 6.42 -12.28
N MET A 486 3.99 6.26 -11.57
CA MET A 486 3.65 7.00 -10.36
C MET A 486 2.64 6.25 -9.50
N MET A 487 2.53 6.63 -8.25
CA MET A 487 1.56 6.06 -7.30
C MET A 487 0.29 6.92 -7.21
N ASN A 488 0.35 8.20 -7.58
CA ASN A 488 -0.84 9.05 -7.67
C ASN A 488 -1.62 8.75 -8.96
N LEU A 489 -2.40 7.70 -8.91
CA LEU A 489 -3.14 7.19 -10.07
C LEU A 489 -4.27 8.12 -10.51
N GLN A 490 -4.80 8.96 -9.61
CA GLN A 490 -5.76 10.01 -9.96
C GLN A 490 -5.17 11.01 -10.98
N THR A 491 -3.89 11.31 -10.85
CA THR A 491 -3.19 12.17 -11.81
C THR A 491 -2.90 11.45 -13.13
N ALA A 492 -2.59 10.16 -13.06
CA ALA A 492 -2.18 9.38 -14.24
C ALA A 492 -3.34 9.01 -15.17
N ILE A 493 -4.50 8.67 -14.61
CA ILE A 493 -5.64 8.09 -15.34
C ILE A 493 -6.87 9.00 -15.29
N GLY A 494 -7.09 9.67 -14.17
CA GLY A 494 -8.23 10.51 -13.87
C GLY A 494 -8.69 10.34 -12.43
N GLN A 495 -9.37 11.32 -11.88
CA GLN A 495 -9.75 11.30 -10.47
C GLN A 495 -10.71 10.13 -10.12
N GLY A 496 -11.54 9.73 -11.07
CA GLY A 496 -12.63 8.80 -10.82
C GLY A 496 -13.88 9.49 -10.24
N VAL A 497 -14.85 8.72 -9.80
CA VAL A 497 -16.05 9.26 -9.15
C VAL A 497 -15.73 9.48 -7.67
N VAL A 498 -15.25 10.68 -7.31
CA VAL A 498 -14.76 11.00 -5.96
C VAL A 498 -15.26 12.36 -5.43
N ASN A 499 -15.84 13.22 -6.28
CA ASN A 499 -16.23 14.58 -5.95
C ASN A 499 -17.74 14.81 -6.13
N LEU A 500 -18.57 13.82 -5.77
CA LEU A 500 -20.01 13.99 -5.73
C LEU A 500 -20.44 14.62 -4.41
N PRO A 501 -21.59 15.33 -4.38
CA PRO A 501 -22.07 15.96 -3.17
C PRO A 501 -22.35 14.94 -2.06
N TRP A 502 -22.05 15.30 -0.82
CA TRP A 502 -22.52 14.60 0.34
C TRP A 502 -23.85 15.24 0.81
N SER A 503 -24.93 14.47 0.87
CA SER A 503 -26.14 14.92 1.52
C SER A 503 -26.24 14.31 2.92
N THR A 504 -26.64 15.13 3.90
CA THR A 504 -26.94 14.66 5.26
C THR A 504 -28.03 13.60 5.21
N GLY A 505 -27.74 12.41 5.70
CA GLY A 505 -28.62 11.24 5.62
C GLY A 505 -28.39 10.34 4.42
N SER A 506 -27.35 10.61 3.62
CA SER A 506 -27.02 9.90 2.39
C SER A 506 -26.78 8.40 2.56
N ASP A 507 -26.34 7.94 3.72
CA ASP A 507 -26.11 6.52 3.97
C ASP A 507 -27.42 5.70 4.01
N THR A 508 -28.58 6.37 4.16
CA THR A 508 -29.87 5.71 4.28
C THR A 508 -30.84 6.00 3.15
N THR A 509 -30.69 7.12 2.43
CA THR A 509 -31.74 7.60 1.53
C THR A 509 -31.29 7.91 0.11
N SER A 510 -30.03 8.14 -0.15
CA SER A 510 -29.53 8.49 -1.48
C SER A 510 -28.24 7.80 -1.85
N SER A 511 -28.23 7.15 -3.00
CA SER A 511 -27.05 6.64 -3.65
C SER A 511 -26.60 7.62 -4.72
N TYR A 512 -25.34 7.98 -4.67
CA TYR A 512 -24.70 8.79 -5.71
C TYR A 512 -23.78 7.94 -6.60
N ALA A 513 -23.69 6.63 -6.35
CA ALA A 513 -22.81 5.78 -7.14
C ALA A 513 -23.10 5.91 -8.63
N GLY A 514 -22.03 6.07 -9.40
CA GLY A 514 -22.08 6.00 -10.85
C GLY A 514 -22.50 4.61 -11.32
N ALA A 515 -23.33 4.56 -12.34
CA ALA A 515 -23.71 3.29 -12.97
C ALA A 515 -22.50 2.62 -13.61
N THR A 516 -22.41 1.31 -13.46
CA THR A 516 -21.41 0.46 -14.10
C THR A 516 -21.52 0.53 -15.62
N GLY A 517 -20.42 0.30 -16.32
CA GLY A 517 -20.38 0.32 -17.78
C GLY A 517 -20.16 1.71 -18.38
N SER A 518 -19.95 2.73 -17.57
CA SER A 518 -19.59 4.07 -18.06
C SER A 518 -18.34 4.06 -18.95
N THR A 519 -17.44 3.10 -18.75
CA THR A 519 -16.22 2.90 -19.52
C THR A 519 -16.31 1.73 -20.50
N ALA A 520 -17.52 1.24 -20.83
CA ALA A 520 -17.70 0.12 -21.76
C ALA A 520 -17.02 0.37 -23.11
N SER A 521 -17.14 1.59 -23.64
CA SER A 521 -16.54 1.99 -24.92
C SER A 521 -15.00 2.04 -24.90
N LEU A 522 -14.35 2.07 -23.74
CA LEU A 522 -12.89 1.98 -23.64
C LEU A 522 -12.40 0.53 -23.82
N GLY A 523 -13.28 -0.46 -23.64
CA GLY A 523 -12.95 -1.87 -23.79
C GLY A 523 -11.76 -2.26 -22.92
N ASN A 524 -10.67 -2.71 -23.56
CA ASN A 524 -9.41 -3.08 -22.90
C ASN A 524 -8.50 -1.88 -22.57
N GLY A 525 -8.91 -0.66 -22.93
CA GLY A 525 -8.09 0.54 -22.79
C GLY A 525 -8.06 1.11 -21.37
N THR A 526 -7.18 2.09 -21.19
CA THR A 526 -7.06 2.89 -19.98
C THR A 526 -7.53 4.31 -20.24
N GLY A 527 -8.27 4.89 -19.30
CA GLY A 527 -8.70 6.27 -19.41
C GLY A 527 -9.94 6.58 -18.58
N ARG A 528 -10.52 7.73 -18.84
CA ARG A 528 -11.71 8.26 -18.16
C ARG A 528 -12.93 8.15 -19.08
N ALA A 529 -14.06 7.77 -18.52
CA ALA A 529 -15.33 7.81 -19.23
C ALA A 529 -15.66 9.24 -19.67
N THR A 530 -16.19 9.38 -20.86
CA THR A 530 -16.69 10.68 -21.36
C THR A 530 -17.91 11.16 -20.56
N LYS A 531 -18.69 10.21 -20.06
CA LYS A 531 -19.90 10.45 -19.28
C LYS A 531 -20.10 9.33 -18.24
N THR A 532 -20.56 9.71 -17.06
CA THR A 532 -21.05 8.77 -16.04
C THR A 532 -22.40 9.23 -15.53
N THR A 533 -23.37 8.33 -15.53
CA THR A 533 -24.69 8.57 -14.95
C THR A 533 -24.68 8.17 -13.47
N THR A 534 -25.07 9.09 -12.61
CA THR A 534 -25.26 8.87 -11.16
C THR A 534 -26.73 9.04 -10.80
N TYR A 535 -27.09 8.68 -9.57
CA TYR A 535 -28.50 8.72 -9.16
C TYR A 535 -28.64 9.41 -7.81
N GLU A 536 -28.97 10.69 -7.82
CA GLU A 536 -29.27 11.45 -6.60
C GLU A 536 -30.77 11.40 -6.31
N GLY A 537 -31.15 10.88 -5.12
CA GLY A 537 -32.55 10.75 -4.75
C GLY A 537 -33.39 9.97 -5.78
N GLY A 538 -32.79 9.01 -6.47
CA GLY A 538 -33.45 8.24 -7.53
C GLY A 538 -33.48 8.92 -8.91
N LYS A 539 -33.00 10.18 -9.03
CA LYS A 539 -32.95 10.92 -10.28
C LYS A 539 -31.61 10.71 -10.99
N ALA A 540 -31.65 10.24 -12.23
CA ALA A 540 -30.46 10.10 -13.05
C ALA A 540 -29.86 11.47 -13.37
N THR A 541 -28.56 11.62 -13.19
CA THR A 541 -27.79 12.84 -13.51
C THR A 541 -26.50 12.42 -14.23
N ASP A 542 -26.26 13.02 -15.39
CA ASP A 542 -25.08 12.76 -16.20
C ASP A 542 -23.97 13.76 -15.84
N TYR A 543 -22.79 13.21 -15.56
CA TYR A 543 -21.57 14.00 -15.35
C TYR A 543 -20.52 13.70 -16.43
N THR A 544 -19.80 14.76 -16.85
CA THR A 544 -18.74 14.69 -17.86
C THR A 544 -17.38 15.18 -17.37
N VAL A 545 -17.35 15.78 -16.17
CA VAL A 545 -16.14 16.39 -15.59
C VAL A 545 -15.35 15.35 -14.80
N ASP A 546 -14.03 15.52 -14.78
CA ASP A 546 -13.15 14.69 -13.95
C ASP A 546 -13.49 14.84 -12.46
N GLY A 547 -13.28 13.77 -11.69
CA GLY A 547 -13.75 13.68 -10.31
C GLY A 547 -15.21 13.23 -10.16
N LYS A 548 -15.99 13.22 -11.26
CA LYS A 548 -17.39 12.75 -11.28
C LYS A 548 -17.67 11.71 -12.36
N THR A 549 -16.64 11.30 -13.08
CA THR A 549 -16.73 10.29 -14.14
C THR A 549 -15.89 9.08 -13.79
N SER A 550 -16.36 7.90 -14.19
CA SER A 550 -15.67 6.63 -14.00
C SER A 550 -14.33 6.62 -14.75
N ILE A 551 -13.38 5.90 -14.17
CA ILE A 551 -12.08 5.60 -14.79
C ILE A 551 -12.02 4.12 -15.15
N CYS A 552 -11.13 3.79 -16.05
CA CYS A 552 -10.80 2.44 -16.44
C CYS A 552 -9.28 2.26 -16.46
N TYR A 553 -8.80 1.18 -15.91
CA TYR A 553 -7.44 0.72 -16.12
C TYR A 553 -7.45 -0.64 -16.80
N ARG A 554 -7.03 -0.68 -18.05
CA ARG A 554 -6.92 -1.90 -18.87
C ARG A 554 -8.12 -2.84 -18.71
N GLY A 555 -9.32 -2.28 -18.90
CA GLY A 555 -10.58 -3.01 -18.83
C GLY A 555 -11.26 -3.01 -17.44
N VAL A 556 -10.59 -2.70 -16.37
CA VAL A 556 -11.17 -2.63 -15.02
C VAL A 556 -11.68 -1.23 -14.72
N GLU A 557 -13.01 -1.08 -14.66
CA GLU A 557 -13.67 0.18 -14.32
C GLU A 557 -13.62 0.42 -12.81
N ASN A 558 -13.38 1.67 -12.38
CA ASN A 558 -13.46 2.13 -10.99
C ASN A 558 -12.69 1.26 -9.98
N PHE A 559 -11.41 0.96 -10.24
CA PHE A 559 -10.58 0.32 -9.21
C PHE A 559 -10.52 1.17 -7.93
N TRP A 560 -10.59 2.49 -8.06
CA TRP A 560 -10.83 3.43 -6.97
C TRP A 560 -12.00 4.36 -7.27
N GLY A 561 -12.47 5.08 -6.27
CA GLY A 561 -13.65 5.95 -6.34
C GLY A 561 -14.94 5.16 -6.43
N ASN A 562 -16.02 5.84 -6.74
CA ASN A 562 -17.38 5.37 -6.83
C ASN A 562 -17.88 4.78 -5.49
N ILE A 563 -17.59 3.53 -5.19
CA ILE A 563 -17.83 2.92 -3.88
C ILE A 563 -16.55 2.27 -3.33
N TRP A 564 -16.44 2.14 -2.02
CA TRP A 564 -15.42 1.33 -1.38
C TRP A 564 -15.59 -0.14 -1.72
N LYS A 565 -14.51 -0.86 -1.93
CA LYS A 565 -14.50 -2.30 -2.19
C LYS A 565 -13.99 -3.03 -0.96
N PHE A 566 -14.75 -4.00 -0.46
CA PHE A 566 -14.20 -4.94 0.52
C PHE A 566 -13.01 -5.69 -0.09
N ALA A 567 -11.92 -5.77 0.66
CA ALA A 567 -10.78 -6.62 0.33
C ALA A 567 -10.80 -7.86 1.23
N TYR A 568 -10.71 -9.02 0.61
CA TYR A 568 -10.76 -10.32 1.27
C TYR A 568 -9.37 -10.92 1.42
N GLY A 569 -9.25 -11.96 2.25
CA GLY A 569 -7.96 -12.58 2.50
C GLY A 569 -6.98 -11.71 3.28
N VAL A 570 -7.46 -10.62 3.86
CA VAL A 570 -6.72 -9.79 4.79
C VAL A 570 -7.61 -9.34 5.94
N ASN A 571 -7.15 -9.54 7.16
CA ASN A 571 -7.70 -8.97 8.39
C ASN A 571 -6.60 -8.20 9.12
N ILE A 572 -6.95 -7.09 9.74
CA ILE A 572 -6.01 -6.31 10.55
C ILE A 572 -6.25 -6.66 12.01
N TRP A 573 -5.24 -7.08 12.71
CA TRP A 573 -5.31 -7.42 14.12
C TRP A 573 -4.33 -6.60 14.95
N GLY A 574 -4.76 -6.16 16.12
CA GLY A 574 -3.93 -5.46 17.08
C GLY A 574 -4.28 -5.83 18.52
N ASN A 575 -3.31 -5.59 19.40
CA ASN A 575 -3.40 -5.83 20.85
C ASN A 575 -3.31 -4.55 21.67
N GLY A 576 -3.59 -3.39 21.07
CA GLY A 576 -3.48 -2.06 21.68
C GLY A 576 -2.07 -1.46 21.66
N LYS A 577 -1.05 -2.18 21.17
CA LYS A 577 0.36 -1.75 21.14
C LYS A 577 1.00 -1.84 19.75
N MET A 578 0.23 -2.18 18.73
CA MET A 578 0.70 -2.46 17.37
C MET A 578 0.28 -1.35 16.39
N ALA A 579 0.32 -0.09 16.79
CA ALA A 579 -0.13 1.04 15.97
C ALA A 579 -1.56 0.81 15.44
N GLY A 580 -1.78 0.89 14.10
CA GLY A 580 -3.06 0.54 13.47
C GLY A 580 -3.33 -0.95 13.34
N GLY A 581 -2.42 -1.81 13.82
CA GLY A 581 -2.50 -3.27 13.78
C GLY A 581 -1.59 -3.89 12.72
N MET A 582 -1.52 -5.21 12.73
CA MET A 582 -0.76 -6.00 11.76
C MET A 582 -1.74 -6.62 10.75
N PRO A 583 -1.47 -6.55 9.45
CA PRO A 583 -2.19 -7.32 8.44
C PRO A 583 -1.93 -8.82 8.64
N TYR A 584 -2.97 -9.61 8.60
CA TYR A 584 -2.92 -11.07 8.55
C TYR A 584 -3.47 -11.53 7.21
N ILE A 585 -2.71 -12.31 6.50
CA ILE A 585 -2.94 -12.69 5.11
C ILE A 585 -3.37 -14.15 5.04
N CYS A 586 -4.47 -14.39 4.36
CA CYS A 586 -4.98 -15.72 4.08
C CYS A 586 -4.10 -16.46 3.05
N SER A 587 -3.73 -17.68 3.35
CA SER A 587 -2.93 -18.51 2.46
C SER A 587 -3.74 -19.07 1.28
N ASP A 588 -5.01 -19.37 1.50
CA ASP A 588 -5.98 -19.93 0.56
C ASP A 588 -7.19 -18.98 0.34
N PHE A 589 -8.28 -19.46 -0.21
CA PHE A 589 -9.52 -18.69 -0.43
C PHE A 589 -10.61 -18.98 0.62
N ASN A 590 -10.26 -19.63 1.72
CA ASN A 590 -11.16 -19.85 2.84
C ASN A 590 -11.12 -18.66 3.79
N TYR A 591 -11.78 -17.60 3.39
CA TYR A 591 -11.72 -16.31 4.08
C TYR A 591 -12.43 -16.35 5.42
N ALA A 592 -11.71 -16.00 6.49
CA ALA A 592 -12.27 -15.82 7.81
C ALA A 592 -12.91 -14.42 7.95
N GLU A 593 -14.06 -14.40 8.59
CA GLU A 593 -14.84 -13.20 8.77
C GLU A 593 -14.61 -12.59 10.15
N GLY A 594 -13.82 -11.52 10.17
CA GLY A 594 -13.61 -10.67 11.36
C GLY A 594 -12.67 -11.20 12.42
N LYS A 595 -12.02 -12.34 12.21
CA LYS A 595 -10.91 -12.85 13.04
C LYS A 595 -10.02 -13.77 12.20
N ASN A 596 -8.79 -13.97 12.67
CA ASN A 596 -7.88 -14.88 11.99
C ASN A 596 -8.16 -16.33 12.39
N THR A 597 -8.01 -17.22 11.43
CA THR A 597 -7.99 -18.67 11.56
C THR A 597 -6.60 -19.19 11.20
N ASP A 598 -6.33 -20.47 11.34
CA ASP A 598 -4.99 -21.07 11.18
C ASP A 598 -4.40 -20.87 9.76
N ASN A 599 -5.24 -20.58 8.75
CA ASN A 599 -4.81 -20.25 7.41
C ASN A 599 -4.44 -18.75 7.21
N TYR A 600 -4.44 -17.97 8.30
CA TYR A 600 -4.00 -16.57 8.27
C TYR A 600 -2.65 -16.41 8.96
N GLU A 601 -1.74 -15.71 8.33
CA GLU A 601 -0.41 -15.42 8.85
C GLU A 601 -0.16 -13.92 8.90
N GLY A 602 0.49 -13.46 9.97
CA GLY A 602 0.86 -12.05 10.12
C GLY A 602 1.85 -11.61 9.05
N ALA A 603 1.61 -10.45 8.45
CA ALA A 603 2.47 -9.91 7.39
C ALA A 603 3.87 -9.49 7.88
N GLY A 604 4.11 -9.51 9.19
CA GLY A 604 5.40 -9.22 9.79
C GLY A 604 5.71 -7.72 9.89
N PHE A 605 4.75 -6.84 9.58
CA PHE A 605 4.85 -5.40 9.80
C PHE A 605 3.51 -4.84 10.31
N THR A 606 3.54 -3.67 10.93
CA THR A 606 2.32 -2.97 11.37
C THR A 606 1.94 -1.87 10.39
N VAL A 607 0.64 -1.63 10.23
CA VAL A 607 0.16 -0.47 9.48
C VAL A 607 0.35 0.80 10.31
N THR A 608 0.25 1.95 9.64
CA THR A 608 0.46 3.28 10.23
C THR A 608 -0.23 3.48 11.58
N LYS A 609 0.34 4.32 12.43
CA LYS A 609 -0.25 4.67 13.74
C LYS A 609 -1.30 5.78 13.68
N ALA A 610 -1.40 6.50 12.59
CA ALA A 610 -2.32 7.62 12.41
C ALA A 610 -2.93 7.63 11.01
N ASN A 611 -4.11 8.19 10.88
CA ASN A 611 -4.73 8.48 9.60
C ASN A 611 -3.88 9.48 8.81
N GLY A 612 -3.75 9.32 7.50
CA GLY A 612 -3.00 10.27 6.71
C GLY A 612 -2.65 9.79 5.31
N TYR A 613 -1.93 10.63 4.59
CA TYR A 613 -1.33 10.31 3.30
C TYR A 613 -0.06 9.50 3.49
N ILE A 614 0.15 8.54 2.62
CA ILE A 614 1.24 7.56 2.68
C ILE A 614 2.61 8.24 2.60
N SER A 615 3.52 7.88 3.51
CA SER A 615 4.92 8.31 3.51
C SER A 615 5.93 7.16 3.59
N ALA A 616 5.47 5.96 3.92
CA ALA A 616 6.22 4.72 3.80
C ALA A 616 5.29 3.52 3.66
N MET A 617 5.71 2.50 2.93
CA MET A 617 5.03 1.21 2.88
C MET A 617 5.54 0.28 3.98
N GLY A 618 4.67 -0.62 4.43
CA GLY A 618 5.09 -1.74 5.27
C GLY A 618 5.86 -2.77 4.47
N TYR A 619 6.91 -3.33 5.07
CA TYR A 619 7.75 -4.30 4.39
C TYR A 619 8.11 -5.47 5.29
N SER A 620 7.99 -6.64 4.72
CA SER A 620 8.62 -7.87 5.14
C SER A 620 9.02 -8.69 3.90
N THR A 621 10.01 -9.52 3.99
CA THR A 621 10.50 -10.33 2.85
C THR A 621 9.48 -11.33 2.32
N LYS A 622 8.56 -11.79 3.16
CA LYS A 622 7.52 -12.75 2.80
C LYS A 622 6.35 -12.09 2.06
N TYR A 623 6.01 -10.85 2.44
CA TYR A 623 4.87 -10.10 1.91
C TYR A 623 5.32 -8.80 1.23
N ASP A 624 6.43 -8.89 0.48
CA ASP A 624 7.04 -7.77 -0.25
C ASP A 624 6.13 -7.18 -1.36
N TRP A 625 5.12 -7.93 -1.76
CA TRP A 625 4.09 -7.55 -2.72
C TRP A 625 2.93 -6.74 -2.12
N LEU A 626 2.84 -6.61 -0.80
CA LEU A 626 1.70 -6.02 -0.12
C LEU A 626 1.83 -4.49 0.01
N PHE A 627 0.92 -3.76 -0.59
CA PHE A 627 0.89 -2.30 -0.56
C PHE A 627 -0.02 -1.76 0.54
N MET A 628 0.46 -1.75 1.78
CA MET A 628 -0.20 -1.12 2.92
C MET A 628 0.75 -0.17 3.63
N ALA A 629 0.26 1.05 3.93
CA ALA A 629 1.09 2.08 4.55
C ALA A 629 1.50 1.70 5.98
N SER A 630 2.78 1.81 6.26
CA SER A 630 3.33 1.71 7.62
C SER A 630 3.51 3.08 8.27
N GLU A 631 3.55 4.14 7.48
CA GLU A 631 3.64 5.52 7.96
C GLU A 631 2.81 6.47 7.08
N CYS A 632 2.16 7.44 7.69
CA CYS A 632 1.32 8.42 7.03
C CYS A 632 1.68 9.84 7.50
N LEU A 633 2.75 10.40 6.97
CA LEU A 633 3.22 11.78 7.20
C LEU A 633 3.20 12.61 5.90
N GLY A 634 2.58 12.10 4.84
CA GLY A 634 2.44 12.74 3.55
C GLY A 634 1.35 13.82 3.50
N ASN A 635 1.09 14.35 2.31
CA ASN A 635 -0.03 15.23 2.01
C ASN A 635 -0.54 15.01 0.58
N SER A 636 -1.68 15.62 0.23
CA SER A 636 -2.35 15.39 -1.06
C SER A 636 -1.57 15.91 -2.29
N SER A 637 -0.60 16.78 -2.10
CA SER A 637 0.25 17.32 -3.19
C SER A 637 1.48 16.47 -3.47
N LEU A 638 1.70 15.42 -2.69
CA LEU A 638 2.84 14.52 -2.87
C LEU A 638 2.50 13.41 -3.88
N PRO A 639 3.49 12.79 -4.56
CA PRO A 639 3.27 11.74 -5.56
C PRO A 639 2.46 10.54 -5.06
N VAL A 640 2.48 10.29 -3.76
CA VAL A 640 1.64 9.29 -3.10
C VAL A 640 0.40 10.00 -2.55
N GLY A 641 -0.59 10.24 -3.39
CA GLY A 641 -1.75 11.04 -3.03
C GLY A 641 -2.81 10.34 -2.20
N ASP A 642 -2.68 9.04 -1.98
CA ASP A 642 -3.73 8.20 -1.40
C ASP A 642 -3.70 8.20 0.13
N TYR A 643 -4.87 8.08 0.74
CA TYR A 643 -5.06 8.22 2.18
C TYR A 643 -5.32 6.87 2.85
N THR A 644 -4.74 6.66 4.00
CA THR A 644 -5.00 5.47 4.82
C THR A 644 -5.77 5.84 6.09
N TYR A 645 -6.87 5.12 6.33
CA TYR A 645 -7.70 5.23 7.52
C TYR A 645 -7.50 4.02 8.42
N ILE A 646 -7.23 4.24 9.69
CA ILE A 646 -6.98 3.18 10.69
C ILE A 646 -7.82 3.42 11.96
N THR A 647 -7.78 2.45 12.85
CA THR A 647 -8.13 2.64 14.27
C THR A 647 -6.82 2.76 15.06
N GLU A 648 -6.60 3.90 15.68
CA GLU A 648 -5.40 4.13 16.51
C GLU A 648 -5.35 3.12 17.67
N ASN A 649 -4.14 2.63 17.96
CA ASN A 649 -3.92 1.67 19.04
C ASN A 649 -4.92 0.50 18.98
N LEU A 650 -5.07 -0.05 17.78
CA LEU A 650 -6.06 -1.09 17.51
C LEU A 650 -5.96 -2.23 18.55
N ASN A 651 -7.09 -2.54 19.15
CA ASN A 651 -7.29 -3.74 19.95
C ASN A 651 -8.44 -4.55 19.34
N GLY A 652 -8.13 -5.78 18.90
CA GLY A 652 -9.06 -6.66 18.17
C GLY A 652 -8.87 -6.63 16.66
N TYR A 653 -9.93 -6.91 15.91
CA TYR A 653 -9.89 -7.13 14.46
C TYR A 653 -10.56 -6.01 13.68
N ARG A 654 -10.04 -5.74 12.50
CA ARG A 654 -10.67 -4.89 11.47
C ARG A 654 -10.59 -5.56 10.12
N ILE A 655 -11.53 -5.19 9.26
CA ILE A 655 -11.53 -5.55 7.84
C ILE A 655 -10.88 -4.46 7.01
N ALA A 656 -10.53 -4.79 5.78
CA ALA A 656 -9.94 -3.83 4.83
C ALA A 656 -10.94 -3.42 3.76
N LEU A 657 -11.01 -2.11 3.49
CA LEU A 657 -11.69 -1.53 2.35
C LEU A 657 -10.68 -0.79 1.48
N LEU A 658 -10.86 -0.85 0.17
CA LEU A 658 -9.96 -0.29 -0.84
C LEU A 658 -10.66 0.76 -1.70
N GLY A 659 -9.91 1.79 -2.09
CA GLY A 659 -10.19 2.64 -3.23
C GLY A 659 -10.86 3.98 -2.94
N GLY A 660 -11.52 4.14 -1.81
CA GLY A 660 -12.36 5.32 -1.56
C GLY A 660 -13.72 5.22 -2.26
N GLY A 661 -14.56 6.21 -2.06
CA GLY A 661 -15.89 6.30 -2.66
C GLY A 661 -16.19 7.70 -3.18
N TRP A 662 -17.39 7.96 -3.64
CA TRP A 662 -17.78 9.15 -4.43
C TRP A 662 -17.58 10.52 -3.77
N ILE A 663 -17.26 10.58 -2.46
CA ILE A 663 -17.05 11.85 -1.73
C ILE A 663 -15.62 12.05 -1.24
N TYR A 664 -14.70 11.14 -1.55
CA TYR A 664 -13.39 11.11 -0.88
C TYR A 664 -12.34 12.01 -1.55
N GLY A 665 -12.66 12.62 -2.70
CA GLY A 665 -11.76 13.58 -3.37
C GLY A 665 -10.35 13.05 -3.55
N SER A 666 -9.37 13.84 -3.15
CA SER A 666 -7.95 13.46 -3.21
C SER A 666 -7.53 12.37 -2.20
N TYR A 667 -8.41 11.96 -1.28
CA TYR A 667 -8.13 10.83 -0.37
C TYR A 667 -8.28 9.47 -1.06
N ALA A 668 -9.16 9.40 -2.07
CA ALA A 668 -9.36 8.18 -2.84
C ALA A 668 -8.14 7.86 -3.72
N GLY A 669 -8.00 6.61 -4.13
CA GLY A 669 -6.97 6.17 -5.04
C GLY A 669 -6.74 4.67 -4.97
N GLY A 670 -5.88 4.16 -5.84
CA GLY A 670 -5.58 2.72 -5.93
C GLY A 670 -4.90 2.15 -4.67
N PHE A 671 -4.34 3.00 -3.84
CA PHE A 671 -3.67 2.64 -2.57
C PHE A 671 -4.40 3.20 -1.34
N CYS A 672 -5.61 3.72 -1.52
CA CYS A 672 -6.43 4.22 -0.42
C CYS A 672 -7.03 3.05 0.36
N TRP A 673 -6.59 2.89 1.59
CA TRP A 673 -7.09 1.84 2.48
C TRP A 673 -7.92 2.40 3.62
N ARG A 674 -8.97 1.67 4.00
CA ARG A 674 -9.72 1.91 5.23
C ARG A 674 -9.74 0.64 6.08
N LEU A 675 -9.04 0.70 7.19
CA LEU A 675 -8.73 -0.42 8.08
C LEU A 675 -9.34 -0.18 9.48
N ALA A 676 -10.46 0.55 9.53
CA ALA A 676 -11.04 1.03 10.78
C ALA A 676 -12.33 0.31 11.19
N TYR A 677 -12.90 -0.52 10.33
CA TYR A 677 -14.22 -1.11 10.55
C TYR A 677 -14.16 -2.60 10.90
N GLY A 678 -15.14 -3.05 11.68
CA GLY A 678 -15.38 -4.48 11.96
C GLY A 678 -16.15 -5.18 10.83
N VAL A 679 -16.24 -6.50 10.91
CA VAL A 679 -16.84 -7.38 9.88
C VAL A 679 -18.31 -7.06 9.55
N GLY A 680 -19.07 -6.58 10.52
CA GLY A 680 -20.49 -6.21 10.32
C GLY A 680 -20.68 -4.84 9.67
N PHE A 681 -19.59 -4.15 9.30
CA PHE A 681 -19.71 -2.85 8.64
C PHE A 681 -20.37 -2.96 7.28
N ARG A 682 -21.30 -2.06 7.03
CA ARG A 682 -21.99 -1.88 5.78
C ARG A 682 -22.40 -0.42 5.62
N ALA A 683 -22.40 0.07 4.42
CA ALA A 683 -22.85 1.40 4.08
C ALA A 683 -23.22 1.47 2.60
N ARG A 684 -24.03 2.44 2.20
CA ARG A 684 -24.40 2.62 0.79
C ARG A 684 -23.20 2.90 -0.12
N ILE A 685 -22.12 3.40 0.43
CA ILE A 685 -20.87 3.69 -0.27
C ILE A 685 -19.88 2.50 -0.24
N VAL A 686 -20.31 1.32 0.14
CA VAL A 686 -19.47 0.12 0.26
C VAL A 686 -20.08 -1.07 -0.43
N GLY A 687 -19.33 -1.72 -1.27
CA GLY A 687 -19.67 -2.93 -2.00
C GLY A 687 -18.45 -3.79 -2.30
N GLY A 688 -18.41 -4.42 -3.45
CA GLY A 688 -17.34 -5.35 -3.79
C GLY A 688 -17.14 -5.54 -5.28
N ARG A 689 -16.20 -6.41 -5.60
CA ARG A 689 -15.86 -6.88 -6.94
C ARG A 689 -15.78 -8.39 -6.98
N LEU A 690 -16.03 -8.96 -8.13
CA LEU A 690 -15.95 -10.39 -8.39
C LEU A 690 -14.57 -10.76 -8.93
N VAL A 691 -14.07 -11.92 -8.55
CA VAL A 691 -12.83 -12.51 -9.04
C VAL A 691 -13.09 -13.98 -9.35
N TYR A 692 -12.46 -14.51 -10.38
CA TYR A 692 -12.41 -15.92 -10.65
C TYR A 692 -10.98 -16.40 -10.76
N VAL A 693 -10.66 -17.45 -10.02
CA VAL A 693 -9.37 -18.12 -10.04
C VAL A 693 -9.59 -19.56 -10.51
N PRO A 694 -9.05 -19.95 -11.67
CA PRO A 694 -9.14 -21.34 -12.12
C PRO A 694 -8.60 -22.30 -11.08
N THR A 695 -9.22 -23.46 -10.90
CA THR A 695 -8.67 -24.54 -10.07
C THR A 695 -7.98 -25.54 -10.99
N VAL A 696 -6.71 -25.82 -10.71
CA VAL A 696 -5.98 -26.87 -11.45
C VAL A 696 -6.46 -28.23 -10.93
N THR A 697 -7.00 -29.01 -11.83
CA THR A 697 -7.32 -30.42 -11.55
C THR A 697 -6.04 -31.23 -11.80
N VAL A 698 -5.44 -31.72 -10.73
CA VAL A 698 -4.22 -32.59 -10.77
C VAL A 698 -4.63 -34.00 -11.18
#